data_163b4ffcfc56fc7cbeb1b8975f398066
#
_entry.id   163b4ffcfc56fc7cbeb1b8975f398066
#
_cell.length_a   1.000
_cell.length_b   1.000
_cell.length_c   1.000
_cell.angle_alpha   90.00
_cell.angle_beta   90.00
_cell.angle_gamma   90.00
#
_symmetry.space_group_name_H-M   'P 1'
#
loop_
_entity.id
_entity.type
_entity.pdbx_description
1 polymer ?
#
loop_
_entity_poly.entity_id
_entity_poly.type
_entity_poly.pdbx_seq_one_letter_code
_entity_poly.pdbx_strand_id
1 'polypeptide(L)'
;MSYFGCILLTLGLIAAFVGLGFLVKYKKYSSTLARKGIGLLLSAVAFVRYMYATEANRGMVAVDGEYHFLQGLNMFSPFGADVTSTIISLLLTWFTFTALLAIVLDQFFEYKTLRHLTNFFALPVLLLDIVFFEKYAIGIIGTDVFTSFDIRLPLLCAEIGLGIGLVVSRFIEERRFPVPTKRETLSLLFALPFAILTIIPTYMPLAFFGEIPGVTSIEDFNYLHRIFLYFSIIIPMVIFYAIHNKPQDVKRFVMIFMSLGLMWTYMRNFTLADATTPWTWPLHLCNTAQFIIPICLIFKMRKLFNFTLFINVLGAFLAMAMPNFTNSPLSNESVHYWINHYPAFFMPLLLVALKIFERPKFKQWMYSQIAFYVYFFSMIFLNGYFTAIGHTTDFFFLNSDFIAEKLGRWAERTRDFVLPVAMGEITLEFYPIYQSLFFLAYVVMSVGMWFLYAILFKSWDSAEDRRLKERDYKRMKKELTEFLGGRNINEPITGDNSPSLVLKHFKKKYGRNSHYSVNDVSFEVKGGEVFGFLGPNGAGKSTIIKSVVGIQTITEGNIEVCGYDVDRQSIQAKHNLGFVPDHYALYENLTGREYINYIADLYSVSQEDRDARIEGYVEAFQLTGSFDNQMKTYSHGMKQKIAIMAALVHDPKVWILDEPLTGLDPNSIHEVKECMKAHAAKGNIVFFSSHIIDVVEKICDKIAIIKKGKLRAYVTLKELEERGIDLEHFYLSIIENEDPDYVDISLRRENESKTPISGAGTSV
;
A
#
# COMPACT_ATOMS: atom_id res chain seq x y z
N MET A 1 14.31 41.84 37.18
CA MET A 1 12.85 41.84 36.97
C MET A 1 12.21 41.22 38.22
N SER A 2 10.99 41.66 38.64
CA SER A 2 10.35 40.97 39.77
C SER A 2 9.86 39.59 39.35
N TYR A 3 9.75 38.63 40.27
CA TYR A 3 9.22 37.30 40.00
C TYR A 3 7.87 37.33 39.29
N PHE A 4 6.96 38.21 39.73
CA PHE A 4 5.68 38.45 39.08
C PHE A 4 5.82 38.99 37.66
N GLY A 5 6.78 39.89 37.42
CA GLY A 5 7.08 40.41 36.09
C GLY A 5 7.57 39.35 35.11
N CYS A 6 8.35 38.37 35.58
CA CYS A 6 8.79 37.24 34.76
C CYS A 6 7.64 36.31 34.37
N ILE A 7 6.69 36.06 35.30
CA ILE A 7 5.48 35.25 35.01
C ILE A 7 4.63 36.00 33.94
N LEU A 8 4.38 37.30 34.08
CA LEU A 8 3.60 38.02 33.12
C LEU A 8 4.27 38.06 31.71
N LEU A 9 5.59 38.20 31.68
CA LEU A 9 6.34 38.13 30.41
C LEU A 9 6.21 36.76 29.76
N THR A 10 6.35 35.67 30.51
CA THR A 10 6.20 34.31 30.05
C THR A 10 4.81 34.07 29.47
N LEU A 11 3.75 34.42 30.19
CA LEU A 11 2.37 34.27 29.72
C LEU A 11 2.11 35.14 28.48
N GLY A 12 2.64 36.35 28.44
CA GLY A 12 2.56 37.24 27.28
C GLY A 12 3.24 36.66 26.04
N LEU A 13 4.42 36.10 26.20
CA LEU A 13 5.16 35.44 25.10
C LEU A 13 4.40 34.22 24.60
N ILE A 14 3.91 33.37 25.49
CA ILE A 14 3.07 32.17 25.11
C ILE A 14 1.85 32.65 24.32
N ALA A 15 1.12 33.66 24.80
CA ALA A 15 -0.06 34.19 24.13
C ALA A 15 0.28 34.78 22.74
N ALA A 16 1.40 35.46 22.59
CA ALA A 16 1.86 35.98 21.31
C ALA A 16 2.16 34.84 20.30
N PHE A 17 2.82 33.77 20.74
CA PHE A 17 3.11 32.61 19.87
C PHE A 17 1.85 31.80 19.56
N VAL A 18 0.89 31.69 20.47
CA VAL A 18 -0.44 31.16 20.17
C VAL A 18 -1.12 31.97 19.07
N GLY A 19 -1.08 33.29 19.19
CA GLY A 19 -1.58 34.22 18.16
C GLY A 19 -0.91 34.00 16.80
N LEU A 20 0.41 33.81 16.76
CA LEU A 20 1.13 33.49 15.53
C LEU A 20 0.65 32.19 14.90
N GLY A 21 0.43 31.13 15.70
CA GLY A 21 -0.16 29.87 15.25
C GLY A 21 -1.58 30.05 14.67
N PHE A 22 -2.36 31.00 15.20
CA PHE A 22 -3.68 31.36 14.70
C PHE A 22 -3.68 32.17 13.40
N LEU A 23 -2.65 32.96 13.09
CA LEU A 23 -2.56 33.75 11.87
C LEU A 23 -2.69 32.94 10.58
N VAL A 24 -2.49 31.65 10.66
CA VAL A 24 -2.72 30.70 9.57
C VAL A 24 -4.15 30.72 9.04
N LYS A 25 -5.13 31.07 9.86
CA LYS A 25 -6.56 31.05 9.53
C LYS A 25 -7.02 32.24 8.68
N TYR A 26 -6.34 33.37 8.72
CA TYR A 26 -6.86 34.64 8.20
C TYR A 26 -6.71 34.84 6.69
N LYS A 27 -5.99 33.99 5.96
CA LYS A 27 -5.82 34.12 4.50
C LYS A 27 -6.29 32.90 3.74
N LYS A 28 -7.41 33.09 3.04
CA LYS A 28 -8.10 32.11 2.18
C LYS A 28 -7.24 31.38 1.11
N TYR A 29 -5.99 31.81 0.89
CA TYR A 29 -5.13 31.35 -0.21
C TYR A 29 -3.91 30.49 0.20
N SER A 30 -3.60 30.31 1.47
CA SER A 30 -2.37 29.62 1.87
C SER A 30 -2.45 28.78 3.16
N SER A 31 -3.66 28.38 3.60
CA SER A 31 -3.81 27.69 4.90
C SER A 31 -2.91 26.46 5.04
N THR A 32 -2.81 25.64 4.01
CA THR A 32 -1.98 24.42 4.04
C THR A 32 -0.47 24.72 4.00
N LEU A 33 -0.03 25.66 3.18
CA LEU A 33 1.38 26.03 3.07
C LEU A 33 1.87 26.76 4.33
N ALA A 34 1.04 27.67 4.85
CA ALA A 34 1.35 28.40 6.09
C ALA A 34 1.40 27.45 7.31
N ARG A 35 0.50 26.49 7.41
CA ARG A 35 0.55 25.47 8.46
C ARG A 35 1.84 24.65 8.41
N LYS A 36 2.23 24.18 7.22
CA LYS A 36 3.49 23.47 7.04
C LYS A 36 4.69 24.36 7.39
N GLY A 37 4.66 25.63 7.03
CA GLY A 37 5.69 26.60 7.38
C GLY A 37 5.83 26.79 8.90
N ILE A 38 4.71 26.99 9.62
CA ILE A 38 4.73 27.11 11.09
C ILE A 38 5.12 25.77 11.74
N GLY A 39 4.70 24.63 11.18
CA GLY A 39 5.15 23.31 11.63
C GLY A 39 6.66 23.12 11.49
N LEU A 40 7.26 23.59 10.39
CA LEU A 40 8.72 23.61 10.24
C LEU A 40 9.40 24.57 11.24
N LEU A 41 8.81 25.73 11.47
CA LEU A 41 9.31 26.68 12.48
C LEU A 41 9.28 26.03 13.88
N LEU A 42 8.17 25.37 14.24
CA LEU A 42 8.06 24.64 15.50
C LEU A 42 9.14 23.56 15.61
N SER A 43 9.39 22.79 14.54
CA SER A 43 10.47 21.80 14.50
C SER A 43 11.84 22.42 14.71
N ALA A 44 12.11 23.57 14.08
CA ALA A 44 13.39 24.27 14.22
C ALA A 44 13.57 24.81 15.65
N VAL A 45 12.52 25.41 16.23
CA VAL A 45 12.53 25.89 17.62
C VAL A 45 12.79 24.74 18.59
N ALA A 46 12.07 23.62 18.44
CA ALA A 46 12.27 22.45 19.29
C ALA A 46 13.69 21.86 19.14
N PHE A 47 14.22 21.81 17.92
CA PHE A 47 15.59 21.35 17.68
C PHE A 47 16.63 22.26 18.33
N VAL A 48 16.54 23.58 18.11
CA VAL A 48 17.45 24.55 18.73
C VAL A 48 17.38 24.48 20.27
N ARG A 49 16.16 24.46 20.81
CA ARG A 49 15.98 24.29 22.26
C ARG A 49 16.63 23.03 22.77
N TYR A 50 16.50 21.92 22.06
CA TYR A 50 17.13 20.67 22.43
C TYR A 50 18.66 20.76 22.47
N MET A 51 19.25 21.43 21.49
CA MET A 51 20.72 21.64 21.47
C MET A 51 21.24 22.44 22.67
N TYR A 52 20.37 23.29 23.26
CA TYR A 52 20.68 24.04 24.48
C TYR A 52 20.23 23.33 25.77
N ALA A 53 19.62 22.16 25.68
CA ALA A 53 19.20 21.43 26.89
C ALA A 53 20.40 21.03 27.75
N THR A 54 20.22 21.02 29.07
CA THR A 54 21.25 20.55 30.01
C THR A 54 21.50 19.04 29.85
N GLU A 55 22.67 18.58 30.23
CA GLU A 55 23.00 17.15 30.23
C GLU A 55 22.02 16.33 31.05
N ALA A 56 21.60 16.83 32.21
CA ALA A 56 20.58 16.22 33.05
C ALA A 56 19.28 15.96 32.28
N ASN A 57 18.83 16.91 31.49
CA ASN A 57 17.62 16.76 30.65
C ASN A 57 17.77 15.80 29.49
N ARG A 58 18.99 15.57 29.05
CA ARG A 58 19.29 14.55 28.03
C ARG A 58 19.37 13.15 28.64
N GLY A 59 19.26 13.04 29.98
CA GLY A 59 19.41 11.79 30.69
C GLY A 59 20.88 11.31 30.76
N MET A 60 21.81 12.26 30.63
CA MET A 60 23.26 12.01 30.72
C MET A 60 23.82 12.60 32.00
N VAL A 61 23.66 11.91 33.09
CA VAL A 61 24.26 12.32 34.38
C VAL A 61 25.16 11.22 34.87
N ALA A 62 26.43 11.55 35.06
CA ALA A 62 27.42 10.69 35.65
C ALA A 62 27.77 11.22 37.06
N VAL A 63 27.92 10.29 38.00
CA VAL A 63 28.49 10.53 39.33
C VAL A 63 29.83 9.84 39.37
N ASP A 64 30.87 10.58 39.64
CA ASP A 64 32.27 10.07 39.72
C ASP A 64 32.67 9.27 38.45
N GLY A 65 32.15 9.64 37.27
CA GLY A 65 32.42 8.96 36.00
C GLY A 65 31.54 7.74 35.72
N GLU A 66 30.65 7.37 36.63
CA GLU A 66 29.72 6.25 36.49
C GLU A 66 28.26 6.70 36.44
N TYR A 67 27.45 5.99 35.65
CA TYR A 67 26.02 6.27 35.51
C TYR A 67 25.21 5.36 36.43
N HIS A 68 24.51 5.96 37.42
CA HIS A 68 23.68 5.23 38.38
C HIS A 68 22.21 5.63 38.25
N PHE A 69 21.32 4.67 37.99
CA PHE A 69 19.90 4.94 37.73
C PHE A 69 19.17 5.64 38.88
N LEU A 70 19.28 5.12 40.12
CA LEU A 70 18.61 5.71 41.28
C LEU A 70 19.25 7.03 41.72
N GLN A 71 20.56 7.10 41.66
CA GLN A 71 21.30 8.34 41.93
C GLN A 71 21.08 9.34 40.78
N GLY A 72 21.00 8.88 39.54
CA GLY A 72 20.64 9.69 38.37
C GLY A 72 19.26 10.33 38.50
N LEU A 73 18.27 9.61 39.03
CA LEU A 73 16.94 10.20 39.31
C LEU A 73 17.01 11.32 40.37
N ASN A 74 17.84 11.16 41.43
CA ASN A 74 18.10 12.21 42.42
C ASN A 74 18.87 13.38 41.82
N MET A 75 19.77 13.14 40.86
CA MET A 75 20.56 14.15 40.17
C MET A 75 19.82 14.91 39.10
N PHE A 76 18.71 14.38 38.61
CA PHE A 76 17.77 15.11 37.75
C PHE A 76 17.06 16.25 38.49
N SER A 77 17.16 16.31 39.82
CA SER A 77 16.73 17.46 40.60
C SER A 77 17.95 18.39 40.85
N PRO A 78 18.19 19.40 40.02
CA PRO A 78 19.26 20.36 40.23
C PRO A 78 19.11 21.15 41.55
N PHE A 79 18.00 20.98 42.25
CA PHE A 79 17.62 21.72 43.45
C PHE A 79 17.59 20.88 44.75
N GLY A 80 18.23 19.73 44.72
CA GLY A 80 18.36 18.90 45.88
C GLY A 80 17.08 18.28 46.41
N ALA A 81 17.08 17.01 46.57
CA ALA A 81 16.25 16.23 47.48
C ALA A 81 14.79 15.88 47.08
N ASP A 82 14.19 16.40 46.01
CA ASP A 82 12.82 15.97 45.66
C ASP A 82 12.77 15.12 44.40
N VAL A 83 12.81 13.79 44.58
CA VAL A 83 12.68 12.78 43.50
C VAL A 83 11.39 12.98 42.69
N THR A 84 10.30 13.40 43.35
CA THR A 84 9.00 13.64 42.71
C THR A 84 9.08 14.77 41.68
N SER A 85 9.74 15.87 42.07
CA SER A 85 9.95 17.04 41.18
C SER A 85 10.74 16.69 39.93
N THR A 86 11.76 15.85 40.11
CA THR A 86 12.64 15.37 39.04
C THR A 86 11.89 14.46 38.05
N ILE A 87 11.10 13.52 38.55
CA ILE A 87 10.29 12.64 37.72
C ILE A 87 9.25 13.47 36.93
N ILE A 88 8.60 14.43 37.55
CA ILE A 88 7.63 15.31 36.88
C ILE A 88 8.32 16.10 35.77
N SER A 89 9.46 16.68 36.01
CA SER A 89 10.22 17.44 35.00
C SER A 89 10.63 16.55 33.81
N LEU A 90 11.11 15.34 34.07
CA LEU A 90 11.47 14.37 33.05
C LEU A 90 10.26 13.96 32.21
N LEU A 91 9.16 13.63 32.85
CA LEU A 91 7.91 13.23 32.17
C LEU A 91 7.34 14.39 31.34
N LEU A 92 7.30 15.60 31.87
CA LEU A 92 6.85 16.78 31.13
C LEU A 92 7.70 17.00 29.88
N THR A 93 9.04 17.00 30.02
CA THR A 93 9.95 17.17 28.88
C THR A 93 9.72 16.11 27.80
N TRP A 94 9.54 14.88 28.20
CA TRP A 94 9.31 13.78 27.28
C TRP A 94 7.93 13.81 26.62
N PHE A 95 6.87 14.06 27.40
CA PHE A 95 5.52 14.20 26.84
C PHE A 95 5.43 15.39 25.90
N THR A 96 6.08 16.52 26.23
CA THR A 96 6.14 17.68 25.35
C THR A 96 6.84 17.36 24.06
N PHE A 97 7.97 16.66 24.09
CA PHE A 97 8.64 16.25 22.86
C PHE A 97 7.74 15.37 21.98
N THR A 98 7.08 14.39 22.57
CA THR A 98 6.13 13.52 21.86
C THR A 98 4.93 14.33 21.30
N ALA A 99 4.43 15.29 22.07
CA ALA A 99 3.37 16.19 21.67
C ALA A 99 3.77 17.06 20.48
N LEU A 100 4.93 17.69 20.53
CA LEU A 100 5.46 18.52 19.45
C LEU A 100 5.67 17.70 18.16
N LEU A 101 6.22 16.49 18.28
CA LEU A 101 6.37 15.59 17.16
C LEU A 101 5.01 15.24 16.52
N ALA A 102 4.01 14.92 17.33
CA ALA A 102 2.66 14.63 16.83
C ALA A 102 2.05 15.84 16.13
N ILE A 103 2.19 17.05 16.71
CA ILE A 103 1.67 18.30 16.13
C ILE A 103 2.34 18.60 14.78
N VAL A 104 3.67 18.49 14.71
CA VAL A 104 4.42 18.71 13.46
C VAL A 104 3.97 17.73 12.39
N LEU A 105 3.91 16.44 12.70
CA LEU A 105 3.49 15.42 11.74
C LEU A 105 2.05 15.64 11.26
N ASP A 106 1.14 16.11 12.14
CA ASP A 106 -0.24 16.41 11.76
C ASP A 106 -0.35 17.58 10.75
N GLN A 107 0.63 18.49 10.68
CA GLN A 107 0.65 19.54 9.66
C GLN A 107 1.03 19.00 8.26
N PHE A 108 1.76 17.87 8.20
CA PHE A 108 2.22 17.27 6.94
C PHE A 108 1.34 16.13 6.47
N PHE A 109 0.60 15.48 7.38
CA PHE A 109 -0.21 14.31 7.08
C PHE A 109 -1.66 14.50 7.46
N GLU A 110 -2.57 14.03 6.61
CA GLU A 110 -4.02 13.99 6.89
C GLU A 110 -4.43 12.65 7.55
N TYR A 111 -3.62 12.16 8.50
CA TYR A 111 -3.99 10.95 9.23
C TYR A 111 -4.92 11.29 10.40
N LYS A 112 -6.12 10.70 10.41
CA LYS A 112 -7.05 10.83 11.54
C LYS A 112 -6.41 10.45 12.87
N THR A 113 -5.56 9.43 12.87
CA THR A 113 -4.83 8.96 14.05
C THR A 113 -3.92 10.04 14.66
N LEU A 114 -3.18 10.79 13.83
CA LEU A 114 -2.36 11.91 14.30
C LEU A 114 -3.22 13.01 14.89
N ARG A 115 -4.38 13.27 14.29
CA ARG A 115 -5.32 14.29 14.78
C ARG A 115 -5.89 13.96 16.14
N HIS A 116 -6.19 12.68 16.39
CA HIS A 116 -6.58 12.26 17.73
C HIS A 116 -5.45 12.42 18.73
N LEU A 117 -4.23 12.06 18.34
CA LEU A 117 -3.06 12.24 19.21
C LEU A 117 -2.83 13.72 19.54
N THR A 118 -2.94 14.62 18.56
CA THR A 118 -2.78 16.06 18.80
C THR A 118 -3.87 16.62 19.69
N ASN A 119 -5.13 16.25 19.49
CA ASN A 119 -6.25 16.81 20.27
C ASN A 119 -6.34 16.24 21.70
N PHE A 120 -6.12 14.92 21.87
CA PHE A 120 -6.37 14.24 23.15
C PHE A 120 -5.11 13.98 23.98
N PHE A 121 -3.93 14.10 23.37
CA PHE A 121 -2.66 13.97 24.09
C PHE A 121 -1.85 15.26 24.02
N ALA A 122 -1.54 15.77 22.82
CA ALA A 122 -0.61 16.89 22.69
C ALA A 122 -1.14 18.18 23.30
N LEU A 123 -2.41 18.54 23.05
CA LEU A 123 -3.00 19.75 23.65
C LEU A 123 -3.06 19.70 25.18
N PRO A 124 -3.55 18.63 25.83
CA PRO A 124 -3.46 18.50 27.27
C PRO A 124 -2.04 18.60 27.83
N VAL A 125 -1.04 18.00 27.18
CA VAL A 125 0.37 18.07 27.60
C VAL A 125 0.86 19.52 27.57
N LEU A 126 0.66 20.25 26.46
CA LEU A 126 1.06 21.66 26.37
C LEU A 126 0.35 22.56 27.38
N LEU A 127 -0.89 22.23 27.75
CA LEU A 127 -1.60 22.95 28.83
C LEU A 127 -0.99 22.62 30.19
N LEU A 128 -0.57 21.37 30.43
CA LEU A 128 0.16 21.00 31.65
C LEU A 128 1.51 21.69 31.72
N ASP A 129 2.22 21.85 30.58
CA ASP A 129 3.46 22.60 30.53
C ASP A 129 3.30 24.07 30.93
N ILE A 130 2.13 24.67 30.68
CA ILE A 130 1.83 26.03 31.17
C ILE A 130 1.59 25.99 32.68
N VAL A 131 0.81 25.04 33.20
CA VAL A 131 0.50 24.91 34.63
C VAL A 131 1.75 24.64 35.46
N PHE A 132 2.61 23.77 34.94
CA PHE A 132 3.87 23.39 35.60
C PHE A 132 5.09 24.05 34.95
N PHE A 133 4.92 25.27 34.39
CA PHE A 133 5.94 25.90 33.57
C PHE A 133 7.29 26.04 34.30
N GLU A 134 7.29 26.37 35.57
CA GLU A 134 8.49 26.43 36.37
C GLU A 134 9.24 25.10 36.39
N LYS A 135 8.55 23.98 36.66
CA LYS A 135 9.15 22.64 36.67
C LYS A 135 9.66 22.20 35.32
N TYR A 136 8.88 22.49 34.25
CA TYR A 136 9.27 22.24 32.89
C TYR A 136 10.53 23.01 32.48
N ALA A 137 10.55 24.31 32.79
CA ALA A 137 11.66 25.18 32.45
C ALA A 137 12.95 24.88 33.26
N ILE A 138 12.82 24.59 34.56
CA ILE A 138 13.94 24.16 35.42
C ILE A 138 14.61 22.92 34.84
N GLY A 139 13.84 21.93 34.46
CA GLY A 139 14.35 20.72 33.85
C GLY A 139 15.17 20.96 32.58
N ILE A 140 14.87 22.01 31.80
CA ILE A 140 15.58 22.33 30.55
C ILE A 140 16.74 23.29 30.77
N ILE A 141 16.55 24.32 31.58
CA ILE A 141 17.50 25.42 31.77
C ILE A 141 18.50 25.11 32.89
N GLY A 142 18.09 24.29 33.87
CA GLY A 142 18.93 23.91 35.02
C GLY A 142 19.01 24.99 36.11
N THR A 143 18.29 26.10 35.96
CA THR A 143 18.25 27.20 36.95
C THR A 143 16.82 27.75 37.10
N ASP A 144 16.56 28.47 38.18
CA ASP A 144 15.27 29.16 38.36
C ASP A 144 15.07 30.22 37.29
N VAL A 145 14.06 29.97 36.42
CA VAL A 145 13.73 30.80 35.25
C VAL A 145 13.17 32.15 35.64
N PHE A 146 12.60 32.26 36.84
CA PHE A 146 11.98 33.50 37.30
C PHE A 146 12.90 34.39 38.12
N THR A 147 14.09 33.94 38.45
CA THR A 147 15.13 34.76 39.13
C THR A 147 16.14 35.34 38.16
N SER A 148 16.40 34.71 37.01
CA SER A 148 17.30 35.19 35.96
C SER A 148 16.66 35.03 34.57
N PHE A 149 16.77 36.09 33.73
CA PHE A 149 16.34 35.99 32.34
C PHE A 149 17.32 35.12 31.55
N ASP A 150 16.82 34.01 31.01
CA ASP A 150 17.57 33.14 30.11
C ASP A 150 17.02 33.24 28.68
N ILE A 151 17.93 33.29 27.70
CA ILE A 151 17.58 33.36 26.28
C ILE A 151 16.78 32.12 25.80
N ARG A 152 16.84 31.01 26.51
CA ARG A 152 16.06 29.81 26.26
C ARG A 152 14.56 29.96 26.58
N LEU A 153 14.23 30.94 27.45
CA LEU A 153 12.83 31.21 27.82
C LEU A 153 11.92 31.50 26.63
N PRO A 154 12.29 32.38 25.68
CA PRO A 154 11.49 32.58 24.45
C PRO A 154 11.33 31.30 23.63
N LEU A 155 12.30 30.40 23.58
CA LEU A 155 12.21 29.15 22.85
C LEU A 155 11.16 28.22 23.49
N LEU A 156 11.16 28.11 24.83
CA LEU A 156 10.14 27.34 25.57
C LEU A 156 8.73 27.89 25.35
N CYS A 157 8.59 29.22 25.43
CA CYS A 157 7.32 29.88 25.17
C CYS A 157 6.85 29.67 23.72
N ALA A 158 7.77 29.67 22.77
CA ALA A 158 7.47 29.43 21.36
C ALA A 158 7.02 27.99 21.10
N GLU A 159 7.66 26.99 21.70
CA GLU A 159 7.24 25.59 21.59
C GLU A 159 5.79 25.40 22.04
N ILE A 160 5.48 25.85 23.24
CA ILE A 160 4.15 25.72 23.82
C ILE A 160 3.14 26.55 23.01
N GLY A 161 3.43 27.82 22.77
CA GLY A 161 2.51 28.75 22.10
C GLY A 161 2.20 28.36 20.66
N LEU A 162 3.22 28.08 19.82
CA LEU A 162 3.03 27.66 18.44
C LEU A 162 2.29 26.32 18.39
N GLY A 163 2.65 25.36 19.26
CA GLY A 163 1.99 24.07 19.37
C GLY A 163 0.50 24.21 19.63
N ILE A 164 0.12 24.96 20.68
CA ILE A 164 -1.28 25.23 21.02
C ILE A 164 -1.98 25.94 19.86
N GLY A 165 -1.36 26.98 19.29
CA GLY A 165 -1.93 27.75 18.18
C GLY A 165 -2.25 26.88 16.97
N LEU A 166 -1.36 25.97 16.58
CA LEU A 166 -1.56 25.03 15.49
C LEU A 166 -2.72 24.05 15.76
N VAL A 167 -2.75 23.45 16.95
CA VAL A 167 -3.81 22.48 17.31
C VAL A 167 -5.17 23.16 17.37
N VAL A 168 -5.27 24.28 18.07
CA VAL A 168 -6.55 24.97 18.25
C VAL A 168 -7.05 25.59 16.95
N SER A 169 -6.16 26.16 16.09
CA SER A 169 -6.57 26.67 14.78
C SER A 169 -7.21 25.59 13.92
N ARG A 170 -6.63 24.38 13.93
CA ARG A 170 -7.15 23.25 13.18
C ARG A 170 -8.45 22.68 13.76
N PHE A 171 -8.56 22.64 15.08
CA PHE A 171 -9.79 22.27 15.77
C PHE A 171 -10.98 23.16 15.40
N ILE A 172 -10.76 24.49 15.36
CA ILE A 172 -11.79 25.47 14.99
C ILE A 172 -12.19 25.31 13.51
N GLU A 173 -11.27 24.97 12.60
CA GLU A 173 -11.61 24.72 11.20
C GLU A 173 -12.55 23.49 11.04
N GLU A 174 -12.30 22.42 11.75
CA GLU A 174 -13.02 21.14 11.60
C GLU A 174 -14.35 21.07 12.36
N ARG A 175 -14.59 21.98 13.31
CA ARG A 175 -15.81 22.09 14.11
C ARG A 175 -16.35 20.80 14.78
N ARG A 176 -15.60 19.71 14.77
CA ARG A 176 -16.00 18.44 15.38
C ARG A 176 -14.81 17.77 16.05
N PHE A 177 -15.03 17.26 17.27
CA PHE A 177 -14.11 16.30 17.87
C PHE A 177 -14.27 14.98 17.13
N PRO A 178 -13.25 14.52 16.41
CA PRO A 178 -13.32 13.19 15.82
C PRO A 178 -13.33 12.16 16.95
N VAL A 179 -14.25 11.21 16.89
CA VAL A 179 -14.25 10.06 17.80
C VAL A 179 -13.23 9.05 17.31
N PRO A 180 -12.28 8.59 18.15
CA PRO A 180 -11.29 7.60 17.76
C PRO A 180 -11.97 6.31 17.30
N THR A 181 -11.62 5.85 16.12
CA THR A 181 -12.03 4.50 15.69
C THR A 181 -11.19 3.45 16.42
N LYS A 182 -11.72 2.23 16.60
CA LYS A 182 -10.97 1.10 17.18
C LYS A 182 -9.62 0.90 16.46
N ARG A 183 -9.57 1.13 15.15
CA ARG A 183 -8.37 1.03 14.32
C ARG A 183 -7.33 2.10 14.69
N GLU A 184 -7.76 3.33 14.90
CA GLU A 184 -6.89 4.45 15.27
C GLU A 184 -6.32 4.27 16.68
N THR A 185 -7.17 3.89 17.65
CA THR A 185 -6.73 3.55 19.00
C THR A 185 -5.69 2.43 19.00
N LEU A 186 -5.89 1.40 18.18
CA LEU A 186 -4.94 0.31 18.06
C LEU A 186 -3.60 0.78 17.46
N SER A 187 -3.62 1.71 16.50
CA SER A 187 -2.39 2.29 15.93
C SER A 187 -1.58 3.06 16.95
N LEU A 188 -2.24 3.83 17.82
CA LEU A 188 -1.61 4.54 18.92
C LEU A 188 -0.99 3.56 19.93
N LEU A 189 -1.72 2.49 20.29
CA LEU A 189 -1.22 1.45 21.18
C LEU A 189 0.05 0.77 20.63
N PHE A 190 0.10 0.47 19.33
CA PHE A 190 1.30 -0.08 18.70
C PHE A 190 2.45 0.93 18.58
N ALA A 191 2.19 2.23 18.56
CA ALA A 191 3.22 3.26 18.56
C ALA A 191 3.79 3.52 19.96
N LEU A 192 3.05 3.20 21.04
CA LEU A 192 3.43 3.47 22.43
C LEU A 192 4.81 2.90 22.84
N PRO A 193 5.20 1.66 22.51
CA PRO A 193 6.52 1.15 22.84
C PRO A 193 7.66 2.02 22.31
N PHE A 194 7.51 2.57 21.11
CA PHE A 194 8.52 3.42 20.50
C PHE A 194 8.53 4.83 21.08
N ALA A 195 7.38 5.34 21.51
CA ALA A 195 7.31 6.54 22.30
C ALA A 195 8.04 6.36 23.65
N ILE A 196 7.93 5.21 24.30
CA ILE A 196 8.64 4.87 25.53
C ILE A 196 10.15 4.81 25.29
N LEU A 197 10.64 4.30 24.16
CA LEU A 197 12.07 4.26 23.83
C LEU A 197 12.74 5.64 23.85
N THR A 198 11.98 6.71 23.58
CA THR A 198 12.51 8.08 23.64
C THR A 198 12.81 8.57 25.04
N ILE A 199 12.24 7.91 26.07
CA ILE A 199 12.47 8.24 27.49
C ILE A 199 13.71 7.55 28.03
N ILE A 200 13.92 6.29 27.66
CA ILE A 200 14.93 5.43 28.28
C ILE A 200 16.33 5.95 27.91
N PRO A 201 17.12 6.42 28.87
CA PRO A 201 18.51 6.80 28.61
C PRO A 201 19.36 5.58 28.25
N THR A 202 20.37 5.76 27.42
CA THR A 202 21.27 4.68 26.97
C THR A 202 22.15 4.10 28.10
N TYR A 203 22.35 4.85 29.15
CA TYR A 203 23.08 4.37 30.37
C TYR A 203 22.21 3.50 31.30
N MET A 204 20.89 3.49 31.10
CA MET A 204 19.95 2.83 32.00
C MET A 204 20.17 1.31 32.14
N PRO A 205 20.54 0.56 31.09
CA PRO A 205 20.85 -0.86 31.26
C PRO A 205 21.98 -1.14 32.26
N LEU A 206 23.05 -0.40 32.18
CA LEU A 206 24.17 -0.54 33.13
C LEU A 206 23.74 -0.13 34.56
N ALA A 207 23.06 1.00 34.69
CA ALA A 207 22.58 1.51 35.97
C ALA A 207 21.56 0.56 36.64
N PHE A 208 20.76 -0.17 35.85
CA PHE A 208 19.72 -1.08 36.36
C PHE A 208 20.28 -2.49 36.68
N PHE A 209 21.06 -3.06 35.75
CA PHE A 209 21.54 -4.43 35.84
C PHE A 209 22.94 -4.54 36.46
N GLY A 210 23.68 -3.43 36.56
CA GLY A 210 25.10 -3.44 36.98
C GLY A 210 26.01 -4.02 35.88
N GLU A 211 27.30 -4.15 36.23
CA GLU A 211 28.26 -4.83 35.35
C GLU A 211 28.01 -6.34 35.29
N ILE A 212 28.18 -6.92 34.11
CA ILE A 212 28.09 -8.39 33.97
C ILE A 212 29.37 -9.02 34.51
N PRO A 213 29.31 -9.82 35.60
CA PRO A 213 30.50 -10.38 36.22
C PRO A 213 31.37 -11.16 35.21
N GLY A 214 32.66 -10.84 35.18
CA GLY A 214 33.64 -11.52 34.31
C GLY A 214 33.60 -11.12 32.84
N VAL A 215 32.84 -10.07 32.46
CA VAL A 215 32.80 -9.57 31.09
C VAL A 215 33.13 -8.09 31.08
N THR A 216 34.33 -7.78 30.64
CA THR A 216 34.83 -6.39 30.52
C THR A 216 34.67 -5.80 29.13
N SER A 217 34.51 -6.64 28.11
CA SER A 217 34.38 -6.19 26.71
C SER A 217 33.53 -7.17 25.86
N ILE A 218 33.01 -6.71 24.71
CA ILE A 218 32.43 -7.55 23.68
C ILE A 218 33.55 -7.91 22.70
N GLU A 219 34.04 -9.14 22.78
CA GLU A 219 34.97 -9.66 21.79
C GLU A 219 34.22 -10.28 20.60
N ASP A 220 34.88 -10.31 19.43
CA ASP A 220 34.32 -10.88 18.21
C ASP A 220 33.81 -12.31 18.45
N PHE A 221 32.51 -12.52 18.19
CA PHE A 221 31.80 -13.79 18.28
C PHE A 221 31.83 -14.51 19.67
N ASN A 222 32.13 -13.81 20.76
CA ASN A 222 31.88 -14.36 22.07
C ASN A 222 30.36 -14.60 22.33
N TYR A 223 29.98 -15.24 23.44
CA TYR A 223 28.59 -15.61 23.67
C TYR A 223 27.65 -14.39 23.77
N LEU A 224 28.09 -13.27 24.32
CA LEU A 224 27.33 -12.04 24.42
C LEU A 224 27.13 -11.39 23.03
N HIS A 225 28.20 -11.30 22.25
CA HIS A 225 28.13 -10.80 20.89
C HIS A 225 27.08 -11.59 20.06
N ARG A 226 27.07 -12.94 20.18
CA ARG A 226 26.05 -13.78 19.52
C ARG A 226 24.64 -13.48 20.01
N ILE A 227 24.44 -13.23 21.30
CA ILE A 227 23.13 -12.83 21.85
C ILE A 227 22.67 -11.52 21.22
N PHE A 228 23.53 -10.50 21.15
CA PHE A 228 23.19 -9.24 20.50
C PHE A 228 22.88 -9.43 19.00
N LEU A 229 23.63 -10.27 18.30
CA LEU A 229 23.32 -10.59 16.89
C LEU A 229 21.96 -11.27 16.74
N TYR A 230 21.57 -12.17 17.65
CA TYR A 230 20.22 -12.77 17.62
C TYR A 230 19.11 -11.73 17.82
N PHE A 231 19.31 -10.73 18.66
CA PHE A 231 18.33 -9.65 18.82
C PHE A 231 18.10 -8.85 17.54
N SER A 232 19.12 -8.69 16.69
CA SER A 232 18.95 -8.02 15.40
C SER A 232 17.96 -8.74 14.44
N ILE A 233 17.71 -10.04 14.68
CA ILE A 233 16.77 -10.87 13.94
C ILE A 233 15.44 -11.00 14.70
N ILE A 234 15.48 -11.23 16.00
CA ILE A 234 14.27 -11.48 16.82
C ILE A 234 13.40 -10.23 16.90
N ILE A 235 13.99 -9.07 17.14
CA ILE A 235 13.25 -7.79 17.27
C ILE A 235 12.38 -7.51 16.01
N PRO A 236 12.92 -7.49 14.79
CA PRO A 236 12.11 -7.24 13.60
C PRO A 236 11.09 -8.34 13.34
N MET A 237 11.35 -9.60 13.71
CA MET A 237 10.36 -10.68 13.59
C MET A 237 9.15 -10.44 14.51
N VAL A 238 9.39 -10.05 15.77
CA VAL A 238 8.31 -9.71 16.72
C VAL A 238 7.48 -8.53 16.20
N ILE A 239 8.14 -7.46 15.75
CA ILE A 239 7.46 -6.28 15.19
C ILE A 239 6.68 -6.67 13.95
N PHE A 240 7.28 -7.43 13.04
CA PHE A 240 6.58 -7.90 11.84
C PHE A 240 5.32 -8.69 12.21
N TYR A 241 5.43 -9.67 13.09
CA TYR A 241 4.30 -10.50 13.51
C TYR A 241 3.18 -9.68 14.14
N ALA A 242 3.52 -8.67 14.94
CA ALA A 242 2.55 -7.80 15.59
C ALA A 242 1.74 -6.95 14.59
N ILE A 243 2.35 -6.49 13.49
CA ILE A 243 1.73 -5.49 12.61
C ILE A 243 1.49 -5.94 11.16
N HIS A 244 2.00 -7.11 10.71
CA HIS A 244 1.90 -7.52 9.29
C HIS A 244 0.47 -7.63 8.77
N ASN A 245 -0.49 -8.01 9.62
CA ASN A 245 -1.91 -8.12 9.26
C ASN A 245 -2.68 -6.79 9.38
N LYS A 246 -2.01 -5.70 9.82
CA LYS A 246 -2.68 -4.42 9.96
C LYS A 246 -2.78 -3.68 8.62
N PRO A 247 -3.72 -2.74 8.47
CA PRO A 247 -3.82 -1.91 7.27
C PRO A 247 -2.55 -1.09 7.00
N GLN A 248 -2.31 -0.72 5.74
CA GLN A 248 -1.06 -0.06 5.32
C GLN A 248 -0.81 1.30 6.00
N ASP A 249 -1.87 2.06 6.27
CA ASP A 249 -1.79 3.33 7.01
C ASP A 249 -1.33 3.13 8.46
N VAL A 250 -1.83 2.08 9.14
CA VAL A 250 -1.41 1.71 10.51
C VAL A 250 0.05 1.29 10.52
N LYS A 251 0.45 0.39 9.61
CA LYS A 251 1.85 -0.04 9.48
C LYS A 251 2.78 1.15 9.31
N ARG A 252 2.44 2.02 8.36
CA ARG A 252 3.25 3.20 8.06
C ARG A 252 3.32 4.17 9.24
N PHE A 253 2.20 4.40 9.92
CA PHE A 253 2.14 5.26 11.10
C PHE A 253 3.09 4.74 12.20
N VAL A 254 2.99 3.44 12.56
CA VAL A 254 3.85 2.81 13.57
C VAL A 254 5.32 2.92 13.18
N MET A 255 5.65 2.65 11.91
CA MET A 255 7.04 2.71 11.44
C MET A 255 7.61 4.13 11.40
N ILE A 256 6.79 5.17 11.14
CA ILE A 256 7.21 6.58 11.26
C ILE A 256 7.57 6.88 12.72
N PHE A 257 6.68 6.57 13.66
CA PHE A 257 6.95 6.81 15.08
C PHE A 257 8.16 6.04 15.58
N MET A 258 8.30 4.78 15.18
CA MET A 258 9.46 3.98 15.51
C MET A 258 10.75 4.62 15.00
N SER A 259 10.79 5.00 13.73
CA SER A 259 11.99 5.58 13.14
C SER A 259 12.37 6.92 13.76
N LEU A 260 11.39 7.75 14.10
CA LEU A 260 11.61 9.04 14.75
C LEU A 260 12.01 8.87 16.21
N GLY A 261 11.44 7.91 16.94
CA GLY A 261 11.84 7.59 18.31
C GLY A 261 13.30 7.10 18.38
N LEU A 262 13.69 6.22 17.46
CA LEU A 262 15.07 5.72 17.36
C LEU A 262 16.06 6.82 16.94
N MET A 263 15.69 7.66 15.98
CA MET A 263 16.47 8.84 15.61
C MET A 263 16.67 9.77 16.82
N TRP A 264 15.63 10.01 17.59
CA TRP A 264 15.69 10.82 18.80
C TRP A 264 16.60 10.20 19.86
N THR A 265 16.46 8.90 20.13
CA THR A 265 17.32 8.18 21.08
C THR A 265 18.78 8.26 20.66
N TYR A 266 19.07 8.14 19.36
CA TYR A 266 20.40 8.34 18.80
C TYR A 266 20.93 9.77 19.03
N MET A 267 20.11 10.78 18.74
CA MET A 267 20.49 12.21 18.83
C MET A 267 20.55 12.73 20.28
N ARG A 268 20.08 11.96 21.26
CA ARG A 268 20.00 12.39 22.66
C ARG A 268 21.35 12.89 23.19
N ASN A 269 22.41 12.24 22.79
CA ASN A 269 23.77 12.56 23.25
C ASN A 269 24.45 13.68 22.45
N PHE A 270 23.81 14.19 21.37
CA PHE A 270 24.37 15.21 20.50
C PHE A 270 24.18 16.61 21.09
N THR A 271 25.26 17.35 21.32
CA THR A 271 25.29 18.67 21.95
C THR A 271 25.53 19.79 20.93
N LEU A 272 25.43 21.06 21.36
CA LEU A 272 25.84 22.18 20.53
C LEU A 272 27.35 22.15 20.22
N ALA A 273 28.17 21.68 21.17
CA ALA A 273 29.61 21.49 20.97
C ALA A 273 29.87 20.45 19.87
N ASP A 274 29.10 19.34 19.86
CA ASP A 274 29.20 18.34 18.81
C ASP A 274 28.83 18.88 17.44
N ALA A 275 27.86 19.80 17.36
CA ALA A 275 27.51 20.46 16.09
C ALA A 275 28.67 21.28 15.49
N THR A 276 29.57 21.79 16.32
CA THR A 276 30.75 22.55 15.89
C THR A 276 31.99 21.69 15.69
N THR A 277 31.90 20.41 16.01
CA THR A 277 33.02 19.46 16.02
C THR A 277 32.85 18.44 14.89
N PRO A 278 33.57 18.54 13.76
CA PRO A 278 33.32 17.74 12.57
C PRO A 278 33.31 16.23 12.77
N TRP A 279 34.20 15.67 13.61
CA TRP A 279 34.29 14.23 13.80
C TRP A 279 33.09 13.60 14.55
N THR A 280 32.28 14.38 15.23
CA THR A 280 31.04 13.93 15.87
C THR A 280 29.85 13.91 14.94
N TRP A 281 29.95 14.48 13.74
CA TRP A 281 28.85 14.56 12.80
C TRP A 281 28.32 13.17 12.39
N PRO A 282 27.00 12.99 12.29
CA PRO A 282 26.41 11.70 12.03
C PRO A 282 26.54 11.27 10.56
N LEU A 283 27.73 11.39 9.97
CA LEU A 283 28.01 11.12 8.57
C LEU A 283 28.52 9.70 8.32
N HIS A 284 28.82 8.91 9.36
CA HIS A 284 29.06 7.48 9.17
C HIS A 284 27.83 6.79 8.56
N LEU A 285 28.08 5.80 7.72
CA LEU A 285 27.05 5.14 6.94
C LEU A 285 25.86 4.66 7.79
N CYS A 286 26.12 4.04 8.93
CA CYS A 286 25.07 3.55 9.84
C CYS A 286 24.28 4.70 10.46
N ASN A 287 24.94 5.81 10.78
CA ASN A 287 24.31 6.98 11.37
C ASN A 287 23.37 7.67 10.39
N THR A 288 23.74 7.73 9.09
CA THR A 288 22.89 8.34 8.05
C THR A 288 21.55 7.64 7.93
N ALA A 289 21.47 6.34 8.21
CA ALA A 289 20.21 5.59 8.18
C ALA A 289 19.17 6.14 9.15
N GLN A 290 19.60 6.64 10.34
CA GLN A 290 18.70 7.19 11.35
C GLN A 290 17.91 8.40 10.85
N PHE A 291 18.47 9.16 9.90
CA PHE A 291 17.84 10.34 9.29
C PHE A 291 17.14 10.01 7.97
N ILE A 292 17.76 9.19 7.14
CA ILE A 292 17.23 8.88 5.80
C ILE A 292 15.95 8.04 5.90
N ILE A 293 15.86 7.08 6.82
CA ILE A 293 14.68 6.21 6.97
C ILE A 293 13.41 7.02 7.30
N PRO A 294 13.37 7.85 8.35
CA PRO A 294 12.18 8.66 8.63
C PRO A 294 11.85 9.65 7.50
N ILE A 295 12.85 10.28 6.87
CA ILE A 295 12.64 11.13 5.70
C ILE A 295 11.96 10.36 4.57
N CYS A 296 12.45 9.17 4.24
CA CYS A 296 11.85 8.31 3.22
C CYS A 296 10.42 7.90 3.57
N LEU A 297 10.14 7.59 4.82
CA LEU A 297 8.81 7.24 5.30
C LEU A 297 7.85 8.43 5.24
N ILE A 298 8.30 9.61 5.66
CA ILE A 298 7.50 10.85 5.70
C ILE A 298 7.20 11.33 4.29
N PHE A 299 8.21 11.49 3.45
CA PHE A 299 8.08 12.09 2.11
C PHE A 299 7.86 11.07 0.98
N LYS A 300 7.73 9.78 1.29
CA LYS A 300 7.57 8.69 0.31
C LYS A 300 8.69 8.62 -0.74
N MET A 301 9.93 8.91 -0.33
CA MET A 301 11.09 9.00 -1.21
C MET A 301 11.62 7.60 -1.58
N ARG A 302 10.94 6.91 -2.50
CA ARG A 302 11.25 5.53 -2.91
C ARG A 302 12.67 5.36 -3.44
N LYS A 303 13.20 6.32 -4.21
CA LYS A 303 14.55 6.23 -4.78
C LYS A 303 15.63 6.32 -3.72
N LEU A 304 15.50 7.25 -2.78
CA LEU A 304 16.44 7.42 -1.67
C LEU A 304 16.40 6.23 -0.71
N PHE A 305 15.22 5.65 -0.48
CA PHE A 305 15.07 4.45 0.36
C PHE A 305 15.94 3.28 -0.13
N ASN A 306 16.18 3.15 -1.44
CA ASN A 306 17.03 2.08 -1.96
C ASN A 306 18.48 2.19 -1.46
N PHE A 307 18.98 3.40 -1.19
CA PHE A 307 20.29 3.58 -0.56
C PHE A 307 20.31 2.91 0.82
N THR A 308 19.31 3.13 1.66
CA THR A 308 19.27 2.48 2.98
C THR A 308 19.16 0.96 2.86
N LEU A 309 18.36 0.46 1.93
CA LEU A 309 18.14 -0.98 1.75
C LEU A 309 19.40 -1.75 1.31
N PHE A 310 20.21 -1.20 0.42
CA PHE A 310 21.37 -1.91 -0.13
C PHE A 310 22.70 -1.51 0.52
N ILE A 311 22.83 -0.28 0.95
CA ILE A 311 24.12 0.26 1.43
C ILE A 311 24.16 0.36 2.96
N ASN A 312 23.17 1.02 3.60
CA ASN A 312 23.17 1.11 5.06
C ASN A 312 22.99 -0.26 5.73
N VAL A 313 22.14 -1.14 5.21
CA VAL A 313 21.96 -2.50 5.73
C VAL A 313 23.28 -3.26 5.71
N LEU A 314 24.04 -3.16 4.60
CA LEU A 314 25.34 -3.79 4.47
C LEU A 314 26.36 -3.21 5.48
N GLY A 315 26.42 -1.88 5.59
CA GLY A 315 27.30 -1.21 6.53
C GLY A 315 26.99 -1.56 7.98
N ALA A 316 25.70 -1.57 8.35
CA ALA A 316 25.27 -1.95 9.69
C ALA A 316 25.54 -3.43 9.99
N PHE A 317 25.36 -4.31 9.01
CA PHE A 317 25.70 -5.73 9.16
C PHE A 317 27.21 -5.93 9.42
N LEU A 318 28.07 -5.29 8.62
CA LEU A 318 29.52 -5.37 8.79
C LEU A 318 29.97 -4.82 10.14
N ALA A 319 29.42 -3.67 10.56
CA ALA A 319 29.71 -3.08 11.87
C ALA A 319 29.30 -4.03 13.00
N MET A 320 28.09 -4.57 12.96
CA MET A 320 27.63 -5.52 13.98
C MET A 320 28.41 -6.84 14.00
N ALA A 321 28.94 -7.28 12.85
CA ALA A 321 29.75 -8.49 12.76
C ALA A 321 31.17 -8.30 13.31
N MET A 322 31.69 -7.07 13.27
CA MET A 322 33.04 -6.71 13.72
C MET A 322 32.99 -5.53 14.69
N PRO A 323 32.40 -5.70 15.88
CA PRO A 323 32.31 -4.62 16.86
C PRO A 323 33.72 -4.28 17.42
N ASN A 324 33.97 -2.99 17.58
CA ASN A 324 35.20 -2.49 18.17
C ASN A 324 34.90 -1.90 19.55
N PHE A 325 34.72 -2.75 20.54
CA PHE A 325 34.42 -2.33 21.91
C PHE A 325 35.48 -2.76 22.89
N THR A 326 35.90 -1.81 23.70
CA THR A 326 36.72 -2.03 24.87
C THR A 326 35.91 -1.90 26.17
N ASN A 327 34.66 -1.48 26.08
CA ASN A 327 33.82 -1.11 27.21
C ASN A 327 32.83 -2.24 27.58
N SER A 328 32.30 -2.20 28.82
CA SER A 328 31.25 -3.11 29.27
C SER A 328 30.08 -3.19 28.29
N PRO A 329 29.51 -4.38 28.05
CA PRO A 329 28.40 -4.56 27.12
C PRO A 329 27.14 -3.72 27.39
N LEU A 330 26.89 -3.35 28.63
CA LEU A 330 25.80 -2.52 29.10
C LEU A 330 26.16 -1.04 29.26
N SER A 331 27.40 -0.65 28.95
CA SER A 331 27.83 0.73 29.00
C SER A 331 27.01 1.62 28.06
N ASN A 332 26.96 2.91 28.37
CA ASN A 332 26.28 3.91 27.53
C ASN A 332 26.71 3.83 26.04
N GLU A 333 28.00 3.67 25.80
CA GLU A 333 28.60 3.58 24.47
C GLU A 333 28.15 2.31 23.73
N SER A 334 28.22 1.16 24.41
CA SER A 334 27.82 -0.13 23.84
C SER A 334 26.31 -0.14 23.51
N VAL A 335 25.46 0.31 24.42
CA VAL A 335 24.02 0.39 24.21
C VAL A 335 23.68 1.38 23.07
N HIS A 336 24.34 2.55 23.04
CA HIS A 336 24.19 3.51 21.96
C HIS A 336 24.58 2.92 20.60
N TYR A 337 25.66 2.15 20.57
CA TYR A 337 26.11 1.47 19.37
C TYR A 337 25.04 0.50 18.83
N TRP A 338 24.46 -0.36 19.67
CA TRP A 338 23.44 -1.30 19.24
C TRP A 338 22.13 -0.60 18.81
N ILE A 339 21.71 0.44 19.53
CA ILE A 339 20.55 1.27 19.16
C ILE A 339 20.76 1.94 17.81
N ASN A 340 21.99 2.29 17.45
CA ASN A 340 22.31 2.85 16.15
C ASN A 340 22.29 1.78 15.03
N HIS A 341 22.93 0.64 15.24
CA HIS A 341 23.15 -0.35 14.19
C HIS A 341 21.93 -1.25 13.92
N TYR A 342 21.15 -1.61 14.96
CA TYR A 342 19.95 -2.44 14.77
C TYR A 342 18.95 -1.81 13.80
N PRO A 343 18.49 -0.57 13.98
CA PRO A 343 17.54 0.03 13.05
C PRO A 343 18.12 0.21 11.64
N ALA A 344 19.39 0.57 11.53
CA ALA A 344 20.04 0.69 10.23
C ALA A 344 20.05 -0.65 9.46
N PHE A 345 20.18 -1.76 10.19
CA PHE A 345 20.12 -3.11 9.63
C PHE A 345 18.69 -3.57 9.34
N PHE A 346 17.81 -3.62 10.34
CA PHE A 346 16.52 -4.31 10.21
C PHE A 346 15.39 -3.45 9.67
N MET A 347 15.39 -2.12 9.89
CA MET A 347 14.28 -1.26 9.48
C MET A 347 14.03 -1.29 7.97
N PRO A 348 15.05 -1.16 7.11
CA PRO A 348 14.81 -1.22 5.66
C PRO A 348 14.22 -2.58 5.23
N LEU A 349 14.71 -3.68 5.81
CA LEU A 349 14.20 -5.02 5.54
C LEU A 349 12.75 -5.19 6.00
N LEU A 350 12.43 -4.71 7.20
CA LEU A 350 11.09 -4.74 7.77
C LEU A 350 10.10 -3.91 6.93
N LEU A 351 10.51 -2.74 6.45
CA LEU A 351 9.68 -1.88 5.61
C LEU A 351 9.32 -2.53 4.28
N VAL A 352 10.25 -3.27 3.69
CA VAL A 352 10.00 -4.07 2.48
C VAL A 352 9.14 -5.30 2.82
N ALA A 353 9.41 -6.01 3.91
CA ALA A 353 8.61 -7.16 4.36
C ALA A 353 7.14 -6.78 4.61
N LEU A 354 6.89 -5.62 5.24
CA LEU A 354 5.55 -5.06 5.49
C LEU A 354 4.86 -4.51 4.23
N LYS A 355 5.52 -4.54 3.07
CA LYS A 355 5.02 -4.00 1.79
C LYS A 355 4.75 -2.48 1.85
N ILE A 356 5.48 -1.73 2.71
CA ILE A 356 5.44 -0.26 2.76
C ILE A 356 6.25 0.32 1.61
N PHE A 357 7.39 -0.30 1.29
CA PHE A 357 8.17 -0.06 0.08
C PHE A 357 8.16 -1.29 -0.82
N GLU A 358 8.43 -1.07 -2.11
CA GLU A 358 8.41 -2.12 -3.14
C GLU A 358 9.52 -3.14 -2.93
N ARG A 359 9.28 -4.37 -3.39
CA ARG A 359 10.29 -5.43 -3.44
C ARG A 359 11.50 -5.00 -4.29
N PRO A 360 12.74 -5.29 -3.89
CA PRO A 360 13.93 -4.83 -4.58
C PRO A 360 14.08 -5.47 -5.97
N LYS A 361 14.13 -4.62 -6.99
CA LYS A 361 14.42 -4.99 -8.39
C LYS A 361 15.81 -4.48 -8.75
N PHE A 362 16.39 -5.00 -9.85
CA PHE A 362 17.70 -4.57 -10.32
C PHE A 362 17.82 -3.05 -10.57
N LYS A 363 16.78 -2.44 -11.13
CA LYS A 363 16.73 -0.99 -11.35
C LYS A 363 16.82 -0.17 -10.04
N GLN A 364 16.28 -0.68 -8.96
CA GLN A 364 16.36 -0.03 -7.63
C GLN A 364 17.78 -0.16 -7.05
N TRP A 365 18.44 -1.30 -7.27
CA TRP A 365 19.86 -1.43 -6.94
C TRP A 365 20.69 -0.40 -7.71
N MET A 366 20.48 -0.19 -9.01
CA MET A 366 21.17 0.86 -9.77
C MET A 366 21.01 2.25 -9.16
N TYR A 367 19.80 2.62 -8.75
CA TYR A 367 19.57 3.92 -8.06
C TYR A 367 20.32 4.02 -6.74
N SER A 368 20.46 2.92 -5.99
CA SER A 368 21.24 2.91 -4.76
C SER A 368 22.75 3.14 -5.03
N GLN A 369 23.27 2.62 -6.15
CA GLN A 369 24.68 2.83 -6.53
C GLN A 369 24.96 4.30 -6.88
N ILE A 370 24.04 4.99 -7.54
CA ILE A 370 24.20 6.43 -7.83
C ILE A 370 24.24 7.20 -6.52
N ALA A 371 23.35 6.94 -5.58
CA ALA A 371 23.35 7.60 -4.28
C ALA A 371 24.62 7.26 -3.47
N PHE A 372 25.07 6.01 -3.54
CA PHE A 372 26.32 5.56 -2.90
C PHE A 372 27.56 6.26 -3.50
N TYR A 373 27.62 6.39 -4.81
CA TYR A 373 28.68 7.12 -5.47
C TYR A 373 28.77 8.55 -4.94
N VAL A 374 27.66 9.29 -4.93
CA VAL A 374 27.63 10.67 -4.42
C VAL A 374 28.06 10.72 -2.95
N TYR A 375 27.52 9.84 -2.12
CA TYR A 375 27.90 9.77 -0.69
C TYR A 375 29.38 9.48 -0.52
N PHE A 376 29.90 8.45 -1.20
CA PHE A 376 31.27 7.99 -1.06
C PHE A 376 32.30 9.07 -1.41
N PHE A 377 32.12 9.71 -2.55
CA PHE A 377 33.03 10.82 -2.98
C PHE A 377 32.90 12.05 -2.09
N SER A 378 31.70 12.33 -1.57
CA SER A 378 31.54 13.40 -0.59
C SER A 378 32.31 13.10 0.70
N MET A 379 32.32 11.84 1.17
CA MET A 379 33.07 11.45 2.37
C MET A 379 34.56 11.49 2.17
N ILE A 380 35.07 11.07 1.00
CA ILE A 380 36.49 11.22 0.64
C ILE A 380 36.91 12.69 0.73
N PHE A 381 36.13 13.58 0.12
CA PHE A 381 36.42 15.03 0.11
C PHE A 381 36.37 15.62 1.53
N LEU A 382 35.30 15.33 2.30
CA LEU A 382 35.12 15.87 3.66
C LEU A 382 36.22 15.39 4.61
N ASN A 383 36.61 14.13 4.54
CA ASN A 383 37.69 13.59 5.35
C ASN A 383 39.02 14.29 5.01
N GLY A 384 39.35 14.41 3.72
CA GLY A 384 40.56 15.12 3.30
C GLY A 384 40.58 16.58 3.73
N TYR A 385 39.44 17.28 3.57
CA TYR A 385 39.31 18.70 3.90
C TYR A 385 39.44 18.92 5.43
N PHE A 386 38.70 18.19 6.25
CA PHE A 386 38.74 18.37 7.71
C PHE A 386 40.11 17.98 8.29
N THR A 387 40.73 16.92 7.79
CA THR A 387 42.08 16.53 8.18
C THR A 387 43.11 17.61 7.83
N ALA A 388 43.00 18.24 6.65
CA ALA A 388 43.91 19.31 6.21
C ALA A 388 43.81 20.60 7.06
N ILE A 389 42.65 20.87 7.70
CA ILE A 389 42.46 21.99 8.62
C ILE A 389 42.64 21.62 10.09
N GLY A 390 43.22 20.43 10.39
CA GLY A 390 43.61 20.01 11.73
C GLY A 390 42.56 19.23 12.51
N HIS A 391 41.46 18.82 11.90
CA HIS A 391 40.45 17.95 12.49
C HIS A 391 40.59 16.50 11.98
N THR A 392 40.92 15.56 12.84
CA THR A 392 40.99 14.13 12.48
C THR A 392 39.58 13.59 12.26
N THR A 393 39.15 13.47 11.01
CA THR A 393 37.87 12.87 10.65
C THR A 393 38.09 11.58 9.87
N ASP A 394 37.23 10.56 10.12
CA ASP A 394 37.26 9.29 9.40
C ASP A 394 35.85 8.76 9.09
N PHE A 395 35.09 9.61 8.41
CA PHE A 395 33.78 9.18 7.97
C PHE A 395 33.91 7.98 7.01
N PHE A 396 33.20 6.94 7.32
CA PHE A 396 33.12 5.71 6.53
C PHE A 396 34.46 4.93 6.46
N PHE A 397 35.38 5.11 7.42
CA PHE A 397 36.67 4.42 7.52
C PHE A 397 37.56 4.60 6.27
N LEU A 398 37.54 5.78 5.68
CA LEU A 398 38.28 6.09 4.44
C LEU A 398 39.67 6.69 4.70
N ASN A 399 39.89 7.16 5.93
CA ASN A 399 41.14 7.81 6.35
C ASN A 399 41.92 7.01 7.43
N SER A 400 41.26 6.17 8.23
CA SER A 400 41.96 5.36 9.26
C SER A 400 42.48 4.03 8.71
N ASP A 401 43.35 3.41 9.47
CA ASP A 401 43.90 2.08 9.20
C ASP A 401 42.99 0.93 9.66
N PHE A 402 41.91 1.26 10.37
CA PHE A 402 41.05 0.28 11.07
C PHE A 402 40.62 -0.91 10.19
N ILE A 403 40.10 -0.66 8.98
CA ILE A 403 39.69 -1.73 8.06
C ILE A 403 40.93 -2.40 7.42
N ALA A 404 41.97 -1.61 7.14
CA ALA A 404 43.20 -2.16 6.58
C ALA A 404 43.90 -3.11 7.55
N GLU A 405 43.99 -2.78 8.85
CA GLU A 405 44.50 -3.63 9.93
C GLU A 405 43.70 -4.94 10.04
N LYS A 406 42.35 -4.88 10.00
CA LYS A 406 41.49 -6.07 10.06
C LYS A 406 41.66 -6.98 8.85
N LEU A 407 41.98 -6.43 7.67
CA LEU A 407 42.23 -7.18 6.42
C LEU A 407 43.70 -7.64 6.27
N GLY A 408 44.59 -7.10 7.11
CA GLY A 408 46.01 -7.47 7.19
C GLY A 408 46.92 -6.73 6.22
N ARG A 409 48.23 -7.07 6.24
CA ARG A 409 49.34 -6.35 5.58
C ARG A 409 49.12 -6.02 4.11
N TRP A 410 48.36 -6.82 3.37
CA TRP A 410 48.11 -6.52 1.96
C TRP A 410 47.25 -5.28 1.79
N ALA A 411 46.28 -5.08 2.67
CA ALA A 411 45.39 -3.91 2.64
C ALA A 411 46.10 -2.65 3.18
N GLU A 412 46.94 -2.79 4.22
CA GLU A 412 47.79 -1.70 4.73
C GLU A 412 48.68 -1.12 3.61
N ARG A 413 49.34 -1.96 2.79
CA ARG A 413 50.15 -1.54 1.63
C ARG A 413 49.38 -0.73 0.60
N THR A 414 48.09 -0.89 0.48
CA THR A 414 47.28 -0.09 -0.46
C THR A 414 47.17 1.37 -0.06
N ARG A 415 47.51 1.71 1.20
CA ARG A 415 47.54 3.07 1.75
C ARG A 415 48.92 3.75 1.60
N ASP A 416 49.95 3.00 1.25
CA ASP A 416 51.28 3.59 1.08
C ASP A 416 51.31 4.63 -0.06
N PHE A 417 50.38 4.49 -1.04
CA PHE A 417 50.23 5.46 -2.11
C PHE A 417 49.31 6.62 -1.70
N VAL A 418 49.92 7.75 -1.40
CA VAL A 418 49.20 9.00 -1.02
C VAL A 418 49.24 9.96 -2.21
N LEU A 419 48.10 10.52 -2.58
CA LEU A 419 47.94 11.56 -3.59
C LEU A 419 47.65 12.90 -2.89
N PRO A 420 48.64 13.80 -2.80
CA PRO A 420 48.40 15.14 -2.29
C PRO A 420 47.79 16.03 -3.38
N VAL A 421 46.73 16.77 -3.00
CA VAL A 421 46.08 17.78 -3.88
C VAL A 421 46.06 19.10 -3.19
N ALA A 422 46.81 20.09 -3.72
CA ALA A 422 46.85 21.44 -3.20
C ALA A 422 45.53 22.17 -3.52
N MET A 423 44.93 22.82 -2.49
CA MET A 423 43.71 23.59 -2.59
C MET A 423 43.88 24.92 -1.82
N GLY A 424 44.46 25.92 -2.47
CA GLY A 424 44.86 27.17 -1.82
C GLY A 424 46.00 26.95 -0.84
N GLU A 425 45.82 27.30 0.42
CA GLU A 425 46.83 27.17 1.49
C GLU A 425 46.83 25.79 2.15
N ILE A 426 45.84 24.91 1.81
CA ILE A 426 45.73 23.60 2.39
C ILE A 426 46.06 22.48 1.38
N THR A 427 46.60 21.35 1.85
CA THR A 427 46.85 20.18 1.02
C THR A 427 45.97 19.04 1.49
N LEU A 428 45.12 18.54 0.60
CA LEU A 428 44.26 17.37 0.84
C LEU A 428 45.05 16.11 0.52
N GLU A 429 45.02 15.12 1.39
CA GLU A 429 45.63 13.82 1.18
C GLU A 429 44.58 12.77 0.86
N PHE A 430 44.75 12.03 -0.24
CA PHE A 430 43.87 10.96 -0.66
C PHE A 430 44.65 9.64 -0.76
N TYR A 431 43.95 8.53 -0.55
CA TYR A 431 44.48 7.16 -0.65
C TYR A 431 43.80 6.41 -1.81
N PRO A 432 44.08 6.75 -3.08
CA PRO A 432 43.25 6.34 -4.22
C PRO A 432 43.18 4.84 -4.42
N ILE A 433 44.25 4.08 -4.14
CA ILE A 433 44.26 2.63 -4.27
C ILE A 433 43.34 2.01 -3.22
N TYR A 434 43.52 2.36 -1.94
CA TYR A 434 42.70 1.91 -0.84
C TYR A 434 41.22 2.27 -1.04
N GLN A 435 40.94 3.52 -1.33
CA GLN A 435 39.59 4.06 -1.50
C GLN A 435 38.87 3.41 -2.69
N SER A 436 39.60 3.15 -3.81
CA SER A 436 39.02 2.49 -4.98
C SER A 436 38.70 1.01 -4.70
N LEU A 437 39.57 0.28 -4.01
CA LEU A 437 39.31 -1.10 -3.61
C LEU A 437 38.16 -1.19 -2.62
N PHE A 438 38.10 -0.28 -1.67
CA PHE A 438 36.99 -0.19 -0.70
C PHE A 438 35.64 0.09 -1.40
N PHE A 439 35.61 1.03 -2.34
CA PHE A 439 34.43 1.29 -3.17
C PHE A 439 34.00 0.05 -3.95
N LEU A 440 34.93 -0.60 -4.65
CA LEU A 440 34.66 -1.79 -5.44
C LEU A 440 34.12 -2.93 -4.56
N ALA A 441 34.69 -3.16 -3.39
CA ALA A 441 34.24 -4.16 -2.45
C ALA A 441 32.78 -3.92 -2.03
N TYR A 442 32.41 -2.68 -1.72
CA TYR A 442 31.03 -2.33 -1.38
C TYR A 442 30.05 -2.54 -2.55
N VAL A 443 30.45 -2.20 -3.77
CA VAL A 443 29.64 -2.44 -4.96
C VAL A 443 29.41 -3.95 -5.15
N VAL A 444 30.46 -4.76 -5.06
CA VAL A 444 30.36 -6.23 -5.21
C VAL A 444 29.47 -6.83 -4.12
N MET A 445 29.67 -6.45 -2.85
CA MET A 445 28.84 -6.92 -1.74
C MET A 445 27.38 -6.49 -1.90
N SER A 446 27.10 -5.27 -2.39
CA SER A 446 25.75 -4.80 -2.64
C SER A 446 25.01 -5.56 -3.76
N VAL A 447 25.76 -6.06 -4.77
CA VAL A 447 25.22 -7.00 -5.78
C VAL A 447 24.82 -8.31 -5.10
N GLY A 448 25.67 -8.85 -4.24
CA GLY A 448 25.35 -10.03 -3.44
C GLY A 448 24.07 -9.85 -2.61
N MET A 449 23.92 -8.69 -1.98
CA MET A 449 22.71 -8.34 -1.24
C MET A 449 21.48 -8.28 -2.15
N TRP A 450 21.58 -7.75 -3.36
CA TRP A 450 20.48 -7.76 -4.33
C TRP A 450 20.05 -9.20 -4.68
N PHE A 451 20.99 -10.11 -4.95
CA PHE A 451 20.69 -11.53 -5.19
C PHE A 451 20.03 -12.18 -3.98
N LEU A 452 20.55 -11.95 -2.78
CA LEU A 452 19.98 -12.47 -1.54
C LEU A 452 18.52 -12.01 -1.36
N TYR A 453 18.27 -10.72 -1.53
CA TYR A 453 16.91 -10.17 -1.42
C TYR A 453 15.98 -10.71 -2.51
N ALA A 454 16.46 -10.85 -3.74
CA ALA A 454 15.67 -11.40 -4.83
C ALA A 454 15.21 -12.84 -4.52
N ILE A 455 16.09 -13.67 -3.96
CA ILE A 455 15.78 -15.05 -3.55
C ILE A 455 14.82 -15.06 -2.36
N LEU A 456 15.14 -14.36 -1.29
CA LEU A 456 14.36 -14.35 -0.04
C LEU A 456 12.94 -13.83 -0.27
N PHE A 457 12.80 -12.69 -0.92
CA PHE A 457 11.48 -12.09 -1.13
C PHE A 457 10.65 -12.83 -2.19
N LYS A 458 11.29 -13.40 -3.23
CA LYS A 458 10.58 -14.24 -4.20
C LYS A 458 10.03 -15.51 -3.55
N SER A 459 10.84 -16.17 -2.71
CA SER A 459 10.41 -17.35 -1.96
C SER A 459 9.28 -17.03 -0.99
N TRP A 460 9.37 -15.88 -0.30
CA TRP A 460 8.34 -15.40 0.60
C TRP A 460 7.01 -15.13 -0.13
N ASP A 461 7.06 -14.34 -1.22
CA ASP A 461 5.86 -13.99 -1.98
C ASP A 461 5.20 -15.24 -2.58
N SER A 462 6.00 -16.19 -3.08
CA SER A 462 5.49 -17.47 -3.58
C SER A 462 4.84 -18.34 -2.49
N ALA A 463 5.35 -18.30 -1.26
CA ALA A 463 4.74 -19.01 -0.13
C ALA A 463 3.45 -18.32 0.34
N GLU A 464 3.43 -16.98 0.36
CA GLU A 464 2.23 -16.19 0.67
C GLU A 464 1.11 -16.42 -0.36
N ASP A 465 1.44 -16.38 -1.65
CA ASP A 465 0.48 -16.64 -2.74
C ASP A 465 -0.12 -18.05 -2.66
N ARG A 466 0.70 -19.06 -2.33
CA ARG A 466 0.20 -20.42 -2.12
C ARG A 466 -0.78 -20.49 -0.95
N ARG A 467 -0.46 -19.86 0.19
CA ARG A 467 -1.35 -19.81 1.37
C ARG A 467 -2.65 -19.06 1.09
N LEU A 468 -2.60 -17.97 0.34
CA LEU A 468 -3.79 -17.21 -0.05
C LEU A 468 -4.68 -18.06 -0.96
N LYS A 469 -4.13 -18.68 -2.01
CA LYS A 469 -4.87 -19.58 -2.90
C LYS A 469 -5.51 -20.74 -2.15
N GLU A 470 -4.79 -21.38 -1.21
CA GLU A 470 -5.33 -22.48 -0.40
C GLU A 470 -6.47 -21.99 0.52
N ARG A 471 -6.33 -20.81 1.12
CA ARG A 471 -7.38 -20.22 1.96
C ARG A 471 -8.62 -19.88 1.15
N ASP A 472 -8.45 -19.26 -0.03
CA ASP A 472 -9.54 -18.92 -0.93
C ASP A 472 -10.22 -20.17 -1.47
N TYR A 473 -9.46 -21.23 -1.80
CA TYR A 473 -10.00 -22.52 -2.18
C TYR A 473 -10.84 -23.16 -1.06
N LYS A 474 -10.34 -23.17 0.20
CA LYS A 474 -11.09 -23.69 1.36
C LYS A 474 -12.38 -22.91 1.59
N ARG A 475 -12.33 -21.59 1.46
CA ARG A 475 -13.49 -20.71 1.59
C ARG A 475 -14.50 -20.98 0.48
N MET A 476 -14.07 -21.01 -0.76
CA MET A 476 -14.91 -21.30 -1.92
C MET A 476 -15.55 -22.69 -1.81
N LYS A 477 -14.78 -23.72 -1.39
CA LYS A 477 -15.30 -25.07 -1.17
C LYS A 477 -16.37 -25.08 -0.08
N LYS A 478 -16.19 -24.35 1.02
CA LYS A 478 -17.19 -24.24 2.09
C LYS A 478 -18.46 -23.56 1.59
N GLU A 479 -18.35 -22.40 0.93
CA GLU A 479 -19.47 -21.66 0.35
C GLU A 479 -20.23 -22.51 -0.68
N LEU A 480 -19.50 -23.28 -1.51
CA LEU A 480 -20.09 -24.20 -2.48
C LEU A 480 -20.84 -25.36 -1.80
N THR A 481 -20.27 -25.95 -0.74
CA THR A 481 -20.91 -27.03 0.01
C THR A 481 -22.20 -26.54 0.70
N GLU A 482 -22.17 -25.35 1.29
CA GLU A 482 -23.35 -24.72 1.89
C GLU A 482 -24.43 -24.41 0.85
N PHE A 483 -24.04 -23.92 -0.33
CA PHE A 483 -24.94 -23.63 -1.44
C PHE A 483 -25.60 -24.89 -2.01
N LEU A 484 -24.85 -25.96 -2.18
CA LEU A 484 -25.38 -27.21 -2.75
C LEU A 484 -26.31 -27.93 -1.77
N GLY A 485 -26.22 -27.70 -0.46
CA GLY A 485 -27.08 -28.33 0.53
C GLY A 485 -27.10 -29.87 0.46
N GLY A 486 -25.97 -30.51 0.09
CA GLY A 486 -25.83 -31.94 -0.10
C GLY A 486 -26.09 -32.46 -1.53
N ARG A 487 -26.42 -31.58 -2.48
CA ARG A 487 -26.56 -31.97 -3.91
C ARG A 487 -25.21 -32.17 -4.58
N ASN A 488 -25.17 -32.93 -5.66
CA ASN A 488 -23.97 -33.05 -6.48
C ASN A 488 -23.74 -31.78 -7.30
N ILE A 489 -22.48 -31.27 -7.36
CA ILE A 489 -22.12 -30.11 -8.17
C ILE A 489 -22.44 -30.26 -9.66
N ASN A 490 -22.50 -31.50 -10.15
CA ASN A 490 -22.80 -31.81 -11.55
C ASN A 490 -24.31 -31.83 -11.86
N GLU A 491 -25.16 -31.68 -10.85
CA GLU A 491 -26.61 -31.63 -11.04
C GLU A 491 -27.10 -30.19 -11.14
N PRO A 492 -28.07 -29.90 -12.04
CA PRO A 492 -28.69 -28.58 -12.14
C PRO A 492 -29.36 -28.21 -10.81
N ILE A 493 -29.28 -26.93 -10.41
CA ILE A 493 -29.94 -26.45 -9.16
C ILE A 493 -31.46 -26.64 -9.25
N THR A 494 -32.03 -26.38 -10.42
CA THR A 494 -33.48 -26.57 -10.69
C THR A 494 -33.91 -28.01 -10.85
N GLY A 495 -32.98 -28.96 -10.94
CA GLY A 495 -33.26 -30.37 -11.30
C GLY A 495 -33.59 -30.58 -12.78
N ASP A 496 -33.64 -29.48 -13.56
CA ASP A 496 -33.95 -29.52 -15.01
C ASP A 496 -32.75 -28.96 -15.79
N ASN A 497 -32.32 -29.67 -16.80
CA ASN A 497 -31.25 -29.30 -17.74
C ASN A 497 -31.81 -28.96 -19.10
N SER A 498 -33.06 -28.50 -19.17
CA SER A 498 -33.64 -27.95 -20.43
C SER A 498 -32.90 -26.67 -20.85
N PRO A 499 -32.88 -26.38 -22.17
CA PRO A 499 -32.32 -25.12 -22.66
C PRO A 499 -33.04 -23.93 -22.05
N SER A 500 -32.32 -23.21 -21.16
CA SER A 500 -32.84 -22.02 -20.46
C SER A 500 -31.70 -21.05 -20.10
N LEU A 501 -32.00 -19.75 -20.19
CA LEU A 501 -31.11 -18.70 -19.72
C LEU A 501 -31.93 -17.76 -18.82
N VAL A 502 -31.59 -17.68 -17.54
CA VAL A 502 -32.34 -16.91 -16.55
C VAL A 502 -31.44 -15.93 -15.83
N LEU A 503 -31.81 -14.67 -15.85
CA LEU A 503 -31.20 -13.60 -15.03
C LEU A 503 -32.19 -13.20 -13.94
N LYS A 504 -31.74 -13.16 -12.68
CA LYS A 504 -32.56 -12.78 -11.51
C LYS A 504 -31.87 -11.65 -10.76
N HIS A 505 -32.47 -10.47 -10.79
CA HIS A 505 -31.98 -9.27 -10.09
C HIS A 505 -30.50 -8.97 -10.33
N PHE A 506 -30.04 -9.19 -11.56
CA PHE A 506 -28.63 -9.05 -11.92
C PHE A 506 -28.17 -7.61 -11.83
N LYS A 507 -27.09 -7.36 -11.08
CA LYS A 507 -26.43 -6.07 -10.97
C LYS A 507 -24.93 -6.21 -11.14
N LYS A 508 -24.33 -5.25 -11.84
CA LYS A 508 -22.89 -5.20 -12.07
C LYS A 508 -22.30 -3.84 -11.76
N LYS A 509 -21.20 -3.85 -10.98
CA LYS A 509 -20.45 -2.69 -10.58
C LYS A 509 -18.95 -2.92 -10.82
N TYR A 510 -18.23 -1.91 -11.28
CA TYR A 510 -16.79 -2.00 -11.53
C TYR A 510 -15.99 -1.25 -10.45
N GLY A 511 -15.05 -1.94 -9.84
CA GLY A 511 -14.12 -1.37 -8.87
C GLY A 511 -14.83 -0.75 -7.64
N ARG A 512 -14.39 0.44 -7.23
CA ARG A 512 -14.95 1.20 -6.11
C ARG A 512 -15.99 2.26 -6.55
N ASN A 513 -16.50 2.18 -7.77
CA ASN A 513 -17.47 3.14 -8.27
C ASN A 513 -18.79 3.07 -7.48
N SER A 514 -19.44 4.21 -7.31
CA SER A 514 -20.76 4.29 -6.67
C SER A 514 -21.90 3.85 -7.59
N HIS A 515 -21.70 3.90 -8.92
CA HIS A 515 -22.74 3.61 -9.91
C HIS A 515 -22.65 2.18 -10.44
N TYR A 516 -23.84 1.57 -10.65
CA TYR A 516 -23.99 0.29 -11.33
C TYR A 516 -23.94 0.50 -12.85
N SER A 517 -23.15 -0.33 -13.55
CA SER A 517 -23.14 -0.40 -15.01
C SER A 517 -24.34 -1.17 -15.52
N VAL A 518 -24.86 -2.12 -14.75
CA VAL A 518 -26.14 -2.81 -14.93
C VAL A 518 -26.81 -2.84 -13.58
N ASN A 519 -28.10 -2.50 -13.54
CA ASN A 519 -28.86 -2.35 -12.31
C ASN A 519 -30.21 -3.05 -12.39
N ASP A 520 -30.34 -4.15 -11.68
CA ASP A 520 -31.57 -4.90 -11.46
C ASP A 520 -32.25 -5.41 -12.77
N VAL A 521 -31.49 -6.18 -13.55
CA VAL A 521 -31.98 -6.79 -14.77
C VAL A 521 -32.43 -8.22 -14.50
N SER A 522 -33.69 -8.51 -14.86
CA SER A 522 -34.29 -9.83 -14.74
C SER A 522 -35.03 -10.20 -16.01
N PHE A 523 -34.74 -11.36 -16.60
CA PHE A 523 -35.47 -11.94 -17.74
C PHE A 523 -35.13 -13.43 -17.88
N GLU A 524 -35.94 -14.13 -18.67
CA GLU A 524 -35.80 -15.56 -18.97
C GLU A 524 -35.91 -15.81 -20.47
N VAL A 525 -34.99 -16.63 -21.04
CA VAL A 525 -35.05 -17.10 -22.42
C VAL A 525 -35.20 -18.62 -22.41
N LYS A 526 -36.11 -19.13 -23.20
CA LYS A 526 -36.40 -20.59 -23.25
C LYS A 526 -35.87 -21.23 -24.52
N GLY A 527 -35.74 -22.55 -24.47
CA GLY A 527 -35.34 -23.33 -25.63
C GLY A 527 -36.27 -23.16 -26.84
N GLY A 528 -35.70 -23.14 -28.02
CA GLY A 528 -36.41 -22.91 -29.29
C GLY A 528 -36.56 -21.44 -29.66
N GLU A 529 -36.08 -20.48 -28.85
CA GLU A 529 -36.18 -19.05 -29.10
C GLU A 529 -34.91 -18.47 -29.74
N VAL A 530 -35.06 -17.62 -30.73
CA VAL A 530 -34.05 -16.66 -31.20
C VAL A 530 -34.30 -15.34 -30.48
N PHE A 531 -33.42 -14.97 -29.56
CA PHE A 531 -33.59 -13.85 -28.67
C PHE A 531 -32.67 -12.68 -29.06
N GLY A 532 -33.24 -11.53 -29.33
CA GLY A 532 -32.56 -10.30 -29.68
C GLY A 532 -32.33 -9.39 -28.46
N PHE A 533 -31.09 -8.96 -28.25
CA PHE A 533 -30.75 -8.07 -27.15
C PHE A 533 -30.32 -6.70 -27.65
N LEU A 534 -31.23 -5.73 -27.57
CA LEU A 534 -31.14 -4.41 -28.19
C LEU A 534 -30.75 -3.33 -27.17
N GLY A 535 -30.09 -2.28 -27.63
CA GLY A 535 -29.81 -1.08 -26.86
C GLY A 535 -28.65 -0.27 -27.46
N PRO A 536 -28.55 1.02 -27.13
CA PRO A 536 -27.48 1.88 -27.61
C PRO A 536 -26.10 1.46 -27.08
N ASN A 537 -25.05 2.01 -27.67
CA ASN A 537 -23.70 1.80 -27.19
C ASN A 537 -23.55 2.30 -25.74
N GLY A 538 -22.88 1.51 -24.89
CA GLY A 538 -22.78 1.82 -23.49
C GLY A 538 -24.01 1.49 -22.63
N ALA A 539 -25.09 0.92 -23.19
CA ALA A 539 -26.29 0.54 -22.44
C ALA A 539 -26.05 -0.60 -21.41
N GLY A 540 -24.98 -1.37 -21.53
CA GLY A 540 -24.66 -2.50 -20.66
C GLY A 540 -24.76 -3.87 -21.32
N LYS A 541 -25.04 -3.98 -22.65
CA LYS A 541 -25.16 -5.25 -23.39
C LYS A 541 -23.98 -6.18 -23.19
N SER A 542 -22.78 -5.78 -23.57
CA SER A 542 -21.57 -6.60 -23.45
C SER A 542 -21.19 -6.89 -21.99
N THR A 543 -21.60 -6.05 -21.03
CA THR A 543 -21.44 -6.34 -19.61
C THR A 543 -22.29 -7.53 -19.17
N ILE A 544 -23.55 -7.58 -19.60
CA ILE A 544 -24.46 -8.69 -19.34
C ILE A 544 -23.93 -9.96 -20.01
N ILE A 545 -23.63 -9.91 -21.31
CA ILE A 545 -23.11 -11.04 -22.09
C ILE A 545 -21.84 -11.61 -21.40
N LYS A 546 -20.86 -10.76 -21.07
CA LYS A 546 -19.62 -11.19 -20.41
C LYS A 546 -19.85 -11.79 -19.02
N SER A 547 -20.92 -11.39 -18.32
CA SER A 547 -21.30 -12.00 -17.05
C SER A 547 -22.00 -13.33 -17.25
N VAL A 548 -22.86 -13.46 -18.26
CA VAL A 548 -23.54 -14.73 -18.63
C VAL A 548 -22.51 -15.81 -19.02
N VAL A 549 -21.52 -15.45 -19.83
CA VAL A 549 -20.48 -16.41 -20.25
C VAL A 549 -19.39 -16.63 -19.16
N GLY A 550 -19.51 -15.98 -18.00
CA GLY A 550 -18.58 -16.15 -16.88
C GLY A 550 -17.20 -15.56 -17.12
N ILE A 551 -17.05 -14.56 -18.00
CA ILE A 551 -15.82 -13.76 -18.16
C ILE A 551 -15.73 -12.70 -17.06
N GLN A 552 -16.88 -12.20 -16.58
CA GLN A 552 -16.96 -11.22 -15.51
C GLN A 552 -17.77 -11.77 -14.33
N THR A 553 -17.30 -11.48 -13.11
CA THR A 553 -18.00 -11.86 -11.89
C THR A 553 -19.30 -11.08 -11.72
N ILE A 554 -20.29 -11.69 -11.09
CA ILE A 554 -21.56 -11.07 -10.72
C ILE A 554 -21.31 -10.21 -9.45
N THR A 555 -21.95 -9.04 -9.34
CA THR A 555 -21.89 -8.22 -8.12
C THR A 555 -23.04 -8.54 -7.18
N GLU A 556 -24.27 -8.57 -7.70
CA GLU A 556 -25.49 -8.97 -6.99
C GLU A 556 -26.44 -9.68 -7.96
N GLY A 557 -27.34 -10.50 -7.43
CA GLY A 557 -28.27 -11.27 -8.22
C GLY A 557 -27.71 -12.63 -8.62
N ASN A 558 -28.39 -13.32 -9.57
CA ASN A 558 -28.02 -14.64 -10.05
C ASN A 558 -28.19 -14.76 -11.57
N ILE A 559 -27.35 -15.59 -12.19
CA ILE A 559 -27.46 -16.00 -13.61
C ILE A 559 -27.42 -17.51 -13.68
N GLU A 560 -28.41 -18.12 -14.32
CA GLU A 560 -28.52 -19.56 -14.51
C GLU A 560 -28.53 -19.89 -16.01
N VAL A 561 -27.78 -20.90 -16.40
CA VAL A 561 -27.74 -21.48 -17.77
C VAL A 561 -28.08 -22.94 -17.69
N CYS A 562 -29.19 -23.36 -18.30
CA CYS A 562 -29.68 -24.72 -18.25
C CYS A 562 -29.78 -25.26 -16.81
N GLY A 563 -30.21 -24.40 -15.87
CA GLY A 563 -30.32 -24.72 -14.45
C GLY A 563 -29.02 -24.73 -13.67
N TYR A 564 -27.88 -24.39 -14.28
CA TYR A 564 -26.59 -24.27 -13.61
C TYR A 564 -26.25 -22.81 -13.27
N ASP A 565 -25.86 -22.53 -12.04
CA ASP A 565 -25.40 -21.22 -11.59
C ASP A 565 -24.04 -20.88 -12.24
N VAL A 566 -23.97 -19.76 -12.93
CA VAL A 566 -22.79 -19.33 -13.71
C VAL A 566 -21.56 -19.07 -12.83
N ASP A 567 -21.73 -18.57 -11.62
CA ASP A 567 -20.63 -18.29 -10.69
C ASP A 567 -20.17 -19.56 -9.95
N ARG A 568 -21.10 -20.41 -9.49
CA ARG A 568 -20.82 -21.54 -8.61
C ARG A 568 -20.63 -22.86 -9.34
N GLN A 569 -21.37 -23.05 -10.45
CA GLN A 569 -21.30 -24.23 -11.32
C GLN A 569 -20.76 -23.83 -12.70
N SER A 570 -19.70 -23.00 -12.74
CA SER A 570 -19.24 -22.34 -13.96
C SER A 570 -18.77 -23.29 -15.05
N ILE A 571 -18.25 -24.47 -14.73
CA ILE A 571 -17.83 -25.47 -15.70
C ILE A 571 -19.05 -26.07 -16.37
N GLN A 572 -20.05 -26.48 -15.60
CA GLN A 572 -21.30 -27.07 -16.11
C GLN A 572 -22.10 -26.05 -16.95
N ALA A 573 -22.18 -24.80 -16.48
CA ALA A 573 -22.79 -23.71 -17.26
C ALA A 573 -22.06 -23.51 -18.59
N LYS A 574 -20.72 -23.47 -18.61
CA LYS A 574 -19.93 -23.28 -19.83
C LYS A 574 -20.00 -24.43 -20.81
N HIS A 575 -20.17 -25.67 -20.34
CA HIS A 575 -20.39 -26.81 -21.23
C HIS A 575 -21.69 -26.69 -22.04
N ASN A 576 -22.69 -25.94 -21.51
CA ASN A 576 -23.93 -25.67 -22.19
C ASN A 576 -23.90 -24.35 -23.02
N LEU A 577 -22.79 -23.61 -23.01
CA LEU A 577 -22.65 -22.30 -23.66
C LEU A 577 -21.71 -22.36 -24.87
N GLY A 578 -22.16 -21.84 -26.02
CA GLY A 578 -21.30 -21.44 -27.12
C GLY A 578 -21.23 -19.92 -27.17
N PHE A 579 -20.06 -19.33 -27.30
CA PHE A 579 -19.90 -17.87 -27.28
C PHE A 579 -19.03 -17.35 -28.42
N VAL A 580 -19.57 -16.38 -29.16
CA VAL A 580 -18.85 -15.63 -30.18
C VAL A 580 -18.77 -14.17 -29.73
N PRO A 581 -17.61 -13.64 -29.36
CA PRO A 581 -17.45 -12.25 -28.98
C PRO A 581 -17.39 -11.32 -30.19
N ASP A 582 -17.70 -10.02 -29.99
CA ASP A 582 -17.58 -8.97 -31.03
C ASP A 582 -16.13 -8.89 -31.59
N HIS A 583 -15.13 -9.00 -30.70
CA HIS A 583 -13.72 -9.09 -31.07
C HIS A 583 -13.13 -10.42 -30.61
N TYR A 584 -12.82 -11.28 -31.56
CA TYR A 584 -12.25 -12.60 -31.29
C TYR A 584 -10.75 -12.64 -31.63
N ALA A 585 -9.97 -13.27 -30.77
CA ALA A 585 -8.56 -13.56 -30.99
C ALA A 585 -8.41 -15.04 -31.40
N LEU A 586 -8.15 -15.29 -32.67
CA LEU A 586 -7.87 -16.62 -33.19
C LEU A 586 -6.35 -16.90 -33.16
N TYR A 587 -5.97 -18.18 -33.05
CA TYR A 587 -4.59 -18.60 -33.22
C TYR A 587 -4.22 -18.65 -34.71
N GLU A 588 -3.95 -17.48 -35.28
CA GLU A 588 -3.83 -17.28 -36.74
C GLU A 588 -2.80 -18.16 -37.44
N ASN A 589 -1.84 -18.74 -36.72
CA ASN A 589 -0.85 -19.67 -37.25
C ASN A 589 -1.38 -21.10 -37.42
N LEU A 590 -2.54 -21.42 -36.83
CA LEU A 590 -3.21 -22.70 -37.03
C LEU A 590 -4.07 -22.65 -38.29
N THR A 591 -4.35 -23.84 -38.85
CA THR A 591 -5.41 -24.01 -39.87
C THR A 591 -6.79 -23.97 -39.18
N GLY A 592 -7.84 -23.72 -39.97
CA GLY A 592 -9.21 -23.80 -39.47
C GLY A 592 -9.49 -25.15 -38.80
N ARG A 593 -9.07 -26.26 -39.44
CA ARG A 593 -9.26 -27.64 -38.93
C ARG A 593 -8.51 -27.84 -37.60
N GLU A 594 -7.26 -27.45 -37.49
CA GLU A 594 -6.48 -27.56 -36.26
C GLU A 594 -7.12 -26.77 -35.11
N TYR A 595 -7.59 -25.55 -35.40
CA TYR A 595 -8.24 -24.71 -34.38
C TYR A 595 -9.55 -25.31 -33.89
N ILE A 596 -10.44 -25.78 -34.78
CA ILE A 596 -11.71 -26.38 -34.39
C ILE A 596 -11.48 -27.69 -33.62
N ASN A 597 -10.52 -28.51 -34.04
CA ASN A 597 -10.13 -29.72 -33.31
C ASN A 597 -9.62 -29.40 -31.91
N TYR A 598 -8.80 -28.37 -31.76
CA TYR A 598 -8.31 -27.92 -30.47
C TYR A 598 -9.46 -27.52 -29.53
N ILE A 599 -10.45 -26.76 -30.03
CA ILE A 599 -11.62 -26.40 -29.24
C ILE A 599 -12.47 -27.63 -28.89
N ALA A 600 -12.66 -28.53 -29.85
CA ALA A 600 -13.41 -29.80 -29.62
C ALA A 600 -12.76 -30.65 -28.53
N ASP A 601 -11.43 -30.72 -28.48
CA ASP A 601 -10.69 -31.40 -27.42
C ASP A 601 -10.94 -30.78 -26.04
N LEU A 602 -10.99 -29.47 -25.93
CA LEU A 602 -11.28 -28.76 -24.66
C LEU A 602 -12.67 -29.14 -24.11
N TYR A 603 -13.63 -29.40 -24.98
CA TYR A 603 -15.00 -29.82 -24.61
C TYR A 603 -15.17 -31.35 -24.60
N SER A 604 -14.11 -32.13 -24.82
CA SER A 604 -14.13 -33.59 -24.84
C SER A 604 -15.13 -34.16 -25.85
N VAL A 605 -15.27 -33.54 -27.03
CA VAL A 605 -16.13 -34.01 -28.12
C VAL A 605 -15.52 -35.26 -28.75
N SER A 606 -16.35 -36.32 -28.92
CA SER A 606 -15.90 -37.54 -29.57
C SER A 606 -15.41 -37.31 -31.00
N GLN A 607 -14.50 -38.15 -31.49
CA GLN A 607 -13.95 -37.99 -32.83
C GLN A 607 -15.07 -38.09 -33.88
N GLU A 608 -16.00 -39.00 -33.70
CA GLU A 608 -17.13 -39.25 -34.62
C GLU A 608 -18.08 -38.02 -34.70
N ASP A 609 -18.49 -37.51 -33.54
CA ASP A 609 -19.33 -36.31 -33.47
C ASP A 609 -18.61 -35.10 -34.02
N ARG A 610 -17.31 -34.97 -33.75
CA ARG A 610 -16.47 -33.88 -34.22
C ARG A 610 -16.41 -33.85 -35.72
N ASP A 611 -16.07 -34.98 -36.39
CA ASP A 611 -15.91 -35.07 -37.83
C ASP A 611 -17.22 -34.75 -38.52
N ALA A 612 -18.33 -35.33 -38.07
CA ALA A 612 -19.66 -35.06 -38.65
C ALA A 612 -20.08 -33.58 -38.53
N ARG A 613 -19.81 -32.94 -37.35
CA ARG A 613 -20.16 -31.51 -37.17
C ARG A 613 -19.27 -30.60 -37.98
N ILE A 614 -17.96 -30.88 -38.03
CA ILE A 614 -16.99 -30.08 -38.79
C ILE A 614 -17.36 -30.12 -40.27
N GLU A 615 -17.62 -31.30 -40.86
CA GLU A 615 -17.98 -31.45 -42.27
C GLU A 615 -19.27 -30.68 -42.57
N GLY A 616 -20.30 -30.81 -41.75
CA GLY A 616 -21.57 -30.09 -41.93
C GLY A 616 -21.41 -28.57 -41.87
N TYR A 617 -20.58 -28.04 -40.94
CA TYR A 617 -20.33 -26.59 -40.90
C TYR A 617 -19.42 -26.08 -42.00
N VAL A 618 -18.41 -26.85 -42.42
CA VAL A 618 -17.52 -26.50 -43.54
C VAL A 618 -18.33 -26.37 -44.85
N GLU A 619 -19.31 -27.26 -45.06
CA GLU A 619 -20.23 -27.19 -46.22
C GLU A 619 -21.17 -25.98 -46.08
N ALA A 620 -21.87 -25.83 -44.93
CA ALA A 620 -22.83 -24.76 -44.68
C ALA A 620 -22.21 -23.35 -44.80
N PHE A 621 -20.96 -23.18 -44.40
CA PHE A 621 -20.23 -21.92 -44.48
C PHE A 621 -19.34 -21.78 -45.72
N GLN A 622 -19.40 -22.71 -46.67
CA GLN A 622 -18.66 -22.72 -47.94
C GLN A 622 -17.11 -22.56 -47.72
N LEU A 623 -16.56 -23.23 -46.73
CA LEU A 623 -15.14 -23.17 -46.40
C LEU A 623 -14.29 -24.30 -46.97
N THR A 624 -14.86 -25.23 -47.75
CA THR A 624 -14.26 -26.47 -48.23
C THR A 624 -12.88 -26.28 -48.88
N GLY A 625 -12.67 -25.21 -49.65
CA GLY A 625 -11.41 -24.95 -50.32
C GLY A 625 -10.36 -24.26 -49.47
N SER A 626 -10.68 -23.76 -48.30
CA SER A 626 -9.83 -22.90 -47.48
C SER A 626 -9.61 -23.40 -46.05
N PHE A 627 -10.39 -24.36 -45.60
CA PHE A 627 -10.46 -24.81 -44.21
C PHE A 627 -9.12 -25.34 -43.66
N ASP A 628 -8.29 -25.94 -44.54
CA ASP A 628 -6.99 -26.45 -44.24
C ASP A 628 -5.84 -25.46 -44.45
N ASN A 629 -6.15 -24.21 -44.84
CA ASN A 629 -5.18 -23.12 -44.89
C ASN A 629 -5.00 -22.46 -43.51
N GLN A 630 -3.87 -21.79 -43.29
CA GLN A 630 -3.63 -21.02 -42.06
C GLN A 630 -4.59 -19.83 -41.95
N MET A 631 -5.20 -19.63 -40.78
CA MET A 631 -6.19 -18.60 -40.52
C MET A 631 -5.68 -17.16 -40.70
N LYS A 632 -4.36 -16.93 -40.70
CA LYS A 632 -3.80 -15.62 -41.08
C LYS A 632 -4.09 -15.21 -42.51
N THR A 633 -4.42 -16.16 -43.39
CA THR A 633 -4.79 -15.90 -44.81
C THR A 633 -6.29 -15.68 -44.99
N TYR A 634 -7.10 -15.84 -43.94
CA TYR A 634 -8.54 -15.74 -44.01
C TYR A 634 -9.01 -14.28 -44.06
N SER A 635 -10.09 -14.05 -44.84
CA SER A 635 -10.84 -12.80 -44.79
C SER A 635 -11.51 -12.63 -43.42
N HIS A 636 -11.99 -11.43 -43.11
CA HIS A 636 -12.71 -11.19 -41.86
C HIS A 636 -13.94 -12.11 -41.73
N GLY A 637 -14.73 -12.25 -42.79
CA GLY A 637 -15.89 -13.15 -42.81
C GLY A 637 -15.53 -14.61 -42.59
N MET A 638 -14.44 -15.10 -43.19
CA MET A 638 -13.96 -16.48 -42.93
C MET A 638 -13.55 -16.66 -41.47
N LYS A 639 -12.85 -15.71 -40.87
CA LYS A 639 -12.48 -15.74 -39.45
C LYS A 639 -13.73 -15.77 -38.55
N GLN A 640 -14.75 -15.01 -38.87
CA GLN A 640 -16.05 -15.01 -38.18
C GLN A 640 -16.72 -16.39 -38.25
N LYS A 641 -16.76 -17.00 -39.44
CA LYS A 641 -17.32 -18.36 -39.64
C LYS A 641 -16.57 -19.39 -38.77
N ILE A 642 -15.25 -19.33 -38.71
CA ILE A 642 -14.45 -20.19 -37.82
C ILE A 642 -14.79 -19.95 -36.33
N ALA A 643 -14.95 -18.69 -35.90
CA ALA A 643 -15.35 -18.39 -34.52
C ALA A 643 -16.73 -18.96 -34.18
N ILE A 644 -17.66 -18.92 -35.13
CA ILE A 644 -18.97 -19.54 -35.01
C ILE A 644 -18.89 -21.07 -34.94
N MET A 645 -18.10 -21.69 -35.80
CA MET A 645 -17.87 -23.14 -35.77
C MET A 645 -17.28 -23.59 -34.44
N ALA A 646 -16.30 -22.85 -33.94
CA ALA A 646 -15.67 -23.10 -32.63
C ALA A 646 -16.67 -23.02 -31.48
N ALA A 647 -17.61 -22.08 -31.54
CA ALA A 647 -18.66 -21.95 -30.53
C ALA A 647 -19.73 -23.06 -30.61
N LEU A 648 -19.89 -23.71 -31.76
CA LEU A 648 -20.92 -24.70 -31.99
C LEU A 648 -20.42 -26.17 -32.01
N VAL A 649 -19.10 -26.41 -32.10
CA VAL A 649 -18.56 -27.77 -32.29
C VAL A 649 -18.91 -28.73 -31.14
N HIS A 650 -19.14 -28.22 -29.94
CA HIS A 650 -19.54 -29.00 -28.77
C HIS A 650 -21.07 -29.09 -28.56
N ASP A 651 -21.86 -28.60 -29.53
CA ASP A 651 -23.32 -28.62 -29.55
C ASP A 651 -23.96 -27.98 -28.28
N PRO A 652 -23.69 -26.68 -28.04
CA PRO A 652 -24.18 -26.00 -26.83
C PRO A 652 -25.71 -25.83 -26.89
N LYS A 653 -26.36 -25.88 -25.70
CA LYS A 653 -27.80 -25.59 -25.59
C LYS A 653 -28.13 -24.12 -25.66
N VAL A 654 -27.16 -23.24 -25.35
CA VAL A 654 -27.30 -21.78 -25.40
C VAL A 654 -26.14 -21.22 -26.20
N TRP A 655 -26.47 -20.62 -27.35
CA TRP A 655 -25.50 -19.99 -28.23
C TRP A 655 -25.60 -18.48 -28.11
N ILE A 656 -24.53 -17.82 -27.64
CA ILE A 656 -24.46 -16.39 -27.39
C ILE A 656 -23.52 -15.74 -28.40
N LEU A 657 -23.98 -14.64 -29.00
CA LEU A 657 -23.24 -13.88 -30.00
C LEU A 657 -23.29 -12.37 -29.68
N ASP A 658 -22.12 -11.74 -29.57
CA ASP A 658 -22.01 -10.29 -29.38
C ASP A 658 -21.73 -9.61 -30.72
N GLU A 659 -22.71 -8.88 -31.28
CA GLU A 659 -22.69 -8.17 -32.58
C GLU A 659 -22.21 -9.03 -33.77
N PRO A 660 -22.74 -10.24 -34.00
CA PRO A 660 -22.16 -11.25 -34.89
C PRO A 660 -22.20 -10.93 -36.40
N LEU A 661 -22.98 -9.96 -36.81
CA LEU A 661 -23.22 -9.66 -38.23
C LEU A 661 -22.50 -8.40 -38.73
N THR A 662 -21.79 -7.74 -37.84
CA THR A 662 -21.07 -6.51 -38.15
C THR A 662 -19.88 -6.78 -39.09
N GLY A 663 -19.83 -6.10 -40.22
CA GLY A 663 -18.72 -6.22 -41.19
C GLY A 663 -18.73 -7.48 -42.06
N LEU A 664 -19.80 -8.23 -42.06
CA LEU A 664 -20.00 -9.37 -42.96
C LEU A 664 -20.63 -8.94 -44.30
N ASP A 665 -20.29 -9.66 -45.36
CA ASP A 665 -20.95 -9.57 -46.67
C ASP A 665 -22.38 -10.20 -46.63
N PRO A 666 -23.29 -9.82 -47.53
CA PRO A 666 -24.69 -10.30 -47.52
C PRO A 666 -24.84 -11.81 -47.52
N ASN A 667 -23.98 -12.54 -48.23
CA ASN A 667 -24.03 -14.00 -48.28
C ASN A 667 -23.67 -14.60 -46.92
N SER A 668 -22.59 -14.13 -46.30
CA SER A 668 -22.17 -14.57 -44.96
C SER A 668 -23.24 -14.25 -43.90
N ILE A 669 -23.90 -13.07 -44.01
CA ILE A 669 -25.03 -12.74 -43.13
C ILE A 669 -26.15 -13.76 -43.28
N HIS A 670 -26.50 -14.16 -44.53
CA HIS A 670 -27.53 -15.14 -44.79
C HIS A 670 -27.19 -16.52 -44.17
N GLU A 671 -25.97 -17.01 -44.38
CA GLU A 671 -25.52 -18.28 -43.86
C GLU A 671 -25.55 -18.32 -42.30
N VAL A 672 -25.11 -17.25 -41.64
CA VAL A 672 -25.18 -17.12 -40.18
C VAL A 672 -26.63 -17.11 -39.69
N LYS A 673 -27.53 -16.40 -40.38
CA LYS A 673 -28.97 -16.38 -40.04
C LYS A 673 -29.61 -17.76 -40.14
N GLU A 674 -29.34 -18.51 -41.19
CA GLU A 674 -29.84 -19.86 -41.34
C GLU A 674 -29.26 -20.82 -40.27
N CYS A 675 -28.01 -20.65 -39.91
CA CYS A 675 -27.39 -21.40 -38.81
C CYS A 675 -28.07 -21.09 -37.46
N MET A 676 -28.39 -19.80 -37.16
CA MET A 676 -29.14 -19.39 -35.98
C MET A 676 -30.52 -20.06 -35.90
N LYS A 677 -31.30 -19.98 -37.00
CA LYS A 677 -32.62 -20.62 -37.08
C LYS A 677 -32.55 -22.15 -36.90
N ALA A 678 -31.57 -22.78 -37.55
CA ALA A 678 -31.37 -24.22 -37.46
C ALA A 678 -31.02 -24.64 -36.03
N HIS A 679 -30.24 -23.83 -35.32
CA HIS A 679 -29.87 -24.10 -33.90
C HIS A 679 -31.08 -23.94 -32.97
N ALA A 680 -31.90 -22.90 -33.14
CA ALA A 680 -33.13 -22.71 -32.39
C ALA A 680 -34.19 -23.81 -32.71
N ALA A 681 -34.31 -24.22 -33.96
CA ALA A 681 -35.24 -25.29 -34.37
C ALA A 681 -34.93 -26.64 -33.71
N LYS A 682 -33.69 -26.88 -33.26
CA LYS A 682 -33.34 -28.07 -32.44
C LYS A 682 -33.84 -27.97 -30.99
N GLY A 683 -34.54 -26.90 -30.61
CA GLY A 683 -34.96 -26.63 -29.22
C GLY A 683 -33.92 -25.92 -28.37
N ASN A 684 -32.84 -25.44 -28.97
CA ASN A 684 -31.77 -24.68 -28.28
C ASN A 684 -32.08 -23.18 -28.25
N ILE A 685 -31.28 -22.40 -27.51
CA ILE A 685 -31.40 -20.93 -27.46
C ILE A 685 -30.33 -20.30 -28.35
N VAL A 686 -30.73 -19.31 -29.12
CA VAL A 686 -29.83 -18.34 -29.77
C VAL A 686 -30.05 -17.00 -29.12
N PHE A 687 -29.03 -16.45 -28.47
CA PHE A 687 -29.02 -15.14 -27.84
C PHE A 687 -28.01 -14.25 -28.54
N PHE A 688 -28.44 -13.18 -29.20
CA PHE A 688 -27.49 -12.28 -29.83
C PHE A 688 -27.78 -10.80 -29.57
N SER A 689 -26.70 -10.02 -29.42
CA SER A 689 -26.80 -8.58 -29.38
C SER A 689 -26.73 -7.99 -30.78
N SER A 690 -27.51 -6.94 -31.03
CA SER A 690 -27.41 -6.17 -32.27
C SER A 690 -27.86 -4.72 -32.05
N HIS A 691 -27.37 -3.84 -32.92
CA HIS A 691 -27.88 -2.49 -33.08
C HIS A 691 -28.61 -2.30 -34.43
N ILE A 692 -28.69 -3.37 -35.24
CA ILE A 692 -29.36 -3.36 -36.56
C ILE A 692 -30.77 -3.91 -36.39
N ILE A 693 -31.75 -3.02 -36.32
CA ILE A 693 -33.16 -3.34 -36.03
C ILE A 693 -33.77 -4.26 -37.08
N ASP A 694 -33.57 -3.99 -38.38
CA ASP A 694 -34.06 -4.80 -39.50
C ASP A 694 -33.66 -6.28 -39.44
N VAL A 695 -32.50 -6.55 -38.90
CA VAL A 695 -32.02 -7.93 -38.73
C VAL A 695 -32.77 -8.62 -37.59
N VAL A 696 -32.92 -7.93 -36.48
CA VAL A 696 -33.63 -8.44 -35.30
C VAL A 696 -35.09 -8.74 -35.64
N GLU A 697 -35.74 -7.84 -36.31
CA GLU A 697 -37.16 -7.98 -36.75
C GLU A 697 -37.39 -9.24 -37.60
N LYS A 698 -36.44 -9.58 -38.46
CA LYS A 698 -36.57 -10.73 -39.40
C LYS A 698 -36.18 -12.08 -38.81
N ILE A 699 -35.50 -12.11 -37.65
CA ILE A 699 -34.93 -13.37 -37.14
C ILE A 699 -35.45 -13.73 -35.75
N CYS A 700 -35.71 -12.72 -34.90
CA CYS A 700 -36.01 -12.96 -33.49
C CYS A 700 -37.46 -13.37 -33.26
N ASP A 701 -37.66 -14.18 -32.24
CA ASP A 701 -38.99 -14.47 -31.69
C ASP A 701 -39.33 -13.49 -30.58
N LYS A 702 -38.31 -13.12 -29.78
CA LYS A 702 -38.43 -12.25 -28.62
C LYS A 702 -37.25 -11.30 -28.50
N ILE A 703 -37.49 -10.15 -27.94
CA ILE A 703 -36.48 -9.11 -27.75
C ILE A 703 -36.47 -8.57 -26.32
N ALA A 704 -35.30 -8.10 -25.88
CA ALA A 704 -35.15 -7.23 -24.72
C ALA A 704 -34.43 -5.95 -25.10
N ILE A 705 -34.91 -4.80 -24.60
CA ILE A 705 -34.29 -3.50 -24.83
C ILE A 705 -33.68 -3.02 -23.49
N ILE A 706 -32.38 -2.73 -23.51
CA ILE A 706 -31.66 -2.19 -22.37
C ILE A 706 -31.24 -0.75 -22.65
N LYS A 707 -31.37 0.13 -21.63
CA LYS A 707 -30.93 1.52 -21.66
C LYS A 707 -30.35 1.91 -20.29
N LYS A 708 -29.15 2.50 -20.28
CA LYS A 708 -28.45 2.94 -19.03
C LYS A 708 -28.41 1.87 -17.95
N GLY A 709 -28.13 0.63 -18.32
CA GLY A 709 -28.01 -0.50 -17.42
C GLY A 709 -29.33 -1.06 -16.85
N LYS A 710 -30.48 -0.61 -17.30
CA LYS A 710 -31.79 -1.10 -16.88
C LYS A 710 -32.54 -1.74 -18.07
N LEU A 711 -33.27 -2.82 -17.80
CA LEU A 711 -34.20 -3.41 -18.76
C LEU A 711 -35.40 -2.48 -18.94
N ARG A 712 -35.74 -2.14 -20.21
CA ARG A 712 -36.80 -1.21 -20.54
C ARG A 712 -38.00 -1.87 -21.21
N ALA A 713 -37.74 -2.90 -22.01
CA ALA A 713 -38.77 -3.71 -22.61
C ALA A 713 -38.31 -5.17 -22.67
N TYR A 714 -39.28 -6.07 -22.62
CA TYR A 714 -39.15 -7.49 -22.84
C TYR A 714 -40.44 -7.99 -23.47
N VAL A 715 -40.42 -8.29 -24.80
CA VAL A 715 -41.62 -8.49 -25.60
C VAL A 715 -41.35 -9.49 -26.73
N THR A 716 -42.36 -10.24 -27.14
CA THR A 716 -42.29 -11.06 -28.38
C THR A 716 -42.59 -10.19 -29.62
N LEU A 717 -41.93 -10.48 -30.75
CA LEU A 717 -42.21 -9.75 -31.99
C LEU A 717 -43.64 -9.96 -32.45
N LYS A 718 -44.20 -11.12 -32.21
CA LYS A 718 -45.61 -11.41 -32.47
C LYS A 718 -46.58 -10.48 -31.73
N GLU A 719 -46.29 -10.13 -30.46
CA GLU A 719 -47.09 -9.16 -29.71
C GLU A 719 -47.02 -7.75 -30.29
N LEU A 720 -45.87 -7.34 -30.84
CA LEU A 720 -45.73 -6.05 -31.54
C LEU A 720 -46.54 -6.06 -32.87
N GLU A 721 -46.42 -7.13 -33.63
CA GLU A 721 -47.16 -7.31 -34.88
C GLU A 721 -48.69 -7.31 -34.65
N GLU A 722 -49.19 -8.05 -33.67
CA GLU A 722 -50.61 -8.09 -33.28
C GLU A 722 -51.13 -6.72 -32.83
N ARG A 723 -50.26 -5.86 -32.33
CA ARG A 723 -50.59 -4.46 -31.94
C ARG A 723 -50.43 -3.47 -33.09
N GLY A 724 -49.92 -3.91 -34.23
CA GLY A 724 -49.62 -3.03 -35.36
C GLY A 724 -48.51 -2.03 -35.10
N ILE A 725 -47.57 -2.38 -34.21
CA ILE A 725 -46.44 -1.52 -33.82
C ILE A 725 -45.17 -2.03 -34.51
N ASP A 726 -44.57 -1.17 -35.32
CA ASP A 726 -43.29 -1.39 -35.97
C ASP A 726 -42.14 -1.41 -34.94
N LEU A 727 -41.18 -2.34 -35.08
CA LEU A 727 -40.10 -2.51 -34.15
C LEU A 727 -39.19 -1.28 -34.08
N GLU A 728 -38.93 -0.60 -35.18
CA GLU A 728 -38.11 0.59 -35.21
C GLU A 728 -38.74 1.73 -34.40
N HIS A 729 -40.02 1.99 -34.62
CA HIS A 729 -40.78 2.98 -33.87
C HIS A 729 -40.85 2.63 -32.37
N PHE A 730 -41.04 1.36 -32.04
CA PHE A 730 -41.03 0.88 -30.63
C PHE A 730 -39.69 1.11 -29.98
N TYR A 731 -38.59 0.74 -30.63
CA TYR A 731 -37.25 0.96 -30.13
C TYR A 731 -36.93 2.44 -29.90
N LEU A 732 -37.23 3.30 -30.89
CA LEU A 732 -37.00 4.74 -30.80
C LEU A 732 -37.82 5.37 -29.67
N SER A 733 -39.07 4.99 -29.48
CA SER A 733 -39.91 5.49 -28.40
C SER A 733 -39.31 5.21 -27.01
N ILE A 734 -38.66 4.05 -26.84
CA ILE A 734 -37.99 3.68 -25.61
C ILE A 734 -36.64 4.41 -25.44
N ILE A 735 -35.89 4.57 -26.53
CA ILE A 735 -34.59 5.20 -26.48
C ILE A 735 -34.68 6.72 -26.32
N GLU A 736 -35.66 7.37 -26.88
CA GLU A 736 -35.88 8.82 -26.80
C GLU A 736 -36.54 9.24 -25.48
N ASN A 737 -37.28 8.35 -24.81
CA ASN A 737 -37.92 8.66 -23.53
C ASN A 737 -36.87 8.92 -22.45
N GLU A 738 -36.86 10.14 -21.91
CA GLU A 738 -35.91 10.58 -20.88
C GLU A 738 -36.27 10.14 -19.47
N ASP A 739 -37.48 9.64 -19.22
CA ASP A 739 -37.90 9.18 -17.87
C ASP A 739 -37.01 8.02 -17.42
N PRO A 740 -36.25 8.19 -16.31
CA PRO A 740 -35.36 7.15 -15.81
C PRO A 740 -36.10 5.90 -15.34
N ASP A 741 -37.37 5.95 -15.05
CA ASP A 741 -38.19 4.86 -14.53
C ASP A 741 -39.25 4.37 -15.52
N TYR A 742 -39.26 4.90 -16.75
CA TYR A 742 -40.13 4.42 -17.81
C TYR A 742 -39.83 2.95 -18.12
N VAL A 743 -40.83 2.11 -17.92
CA VAL A 743 -40.83 0.68 -18.26
C VAL A 743 -42.08 0.43 -19.03
N ASP A 744 -41.96 -0.20 -20.20
CA ASP A 744 -43.14 -0.48 -21.06
C ASP A 744 -44.15 -1.40 -20.35
N ILE A 745 -45.43 -1.25 -20.71
CA ILE A 745 -46.56 -1.95 -20.11
C ILE A 745 -46.42 -3.48 -20.18
N SER A 746 -45.65 -4.02 -21.14
CA SER A 746 -45.36 -5.45 -21.28
C SER A 746 -44.63 -6.04 -20.03
N LEU A 747 -43.78 -5.28 -19.38
CA LEU A 747 -43.08 -5.69 -18.16
C LEU A 747 -43.96 -5.57 -16.90
N ARG A 748 -45.00 -4.73 -16.91
CA ARG A 748 -45.89 -4.56 -15.73
C ARG A 748 -46.79 -5.76 -15.48
N ARG A 749 -47.23 -6.46 -16.51
CA ARG A 749 -48.16 -7.60 -16.38
C ARG A 749 -47.52 -8.86 -15.76
N GLU A 750 -46.24 -9.13 -15.97
CA GLU A 750 -45.56 -10.27 -15.32
C GLU A 750 -45.32 -10.07 -13.84
N ASN A 751 -45.14 -8.82 -13.38
CA ASN A 751 -44.97 -8.51 -11.95
C ASN A 751 -46.28 -8.52 -11.16
N GLU A 752 -47.41 -8.19 -11.79
CA GLU A 752 -48.74 -8.21 -11.16
C GLU A 752 -49.30 -9.62 -11.00
N SER A 753 -48.93 -10.57 -11.86
CA SER A 753 -49.40 -11.97 -11.77
C SER A 753 -48.70 -12.79 -10.67
N LYS A 754 -47.65 -12.27 -10.02
CA LYS A 754 -46.89 -12.94 -8.93
C LYS A 754 -47.12 -12.38 -7.54
N THR A 755 -48.01 -11.40 -7.37
CA THR A 755 -48.39 -10.90 -6.05
C THR A 755 -49.60 -11.70 -5.55
N PRO A 756 -49.54 -12.51 -4.48
CA PRO A 756 -50.74 -13.13 -3.93
C PRO A 756 -51.63 -12.02 -3.35
N ILE A 757 -52.87 -12.02 -3.80
CA ILE A 757 -53.96 -11.19 -3.23
C ILE A 757 -54.09 -11.60 -1.78
N SER A 758 -53.47 -10.87 -0.84
CA SER A 758 -53.82 -10.95 0.58
C SER A 758 -55.04 -10.09 0.81
N GLY A 759 -56.07 -10.78 1.27
CA GLY A 759 -57.41 -10.35 1.34
C GLY A 759 -57.69 -9.04 2.07
N ALA A 760 -58.72 -8.44 1.56
CA ALA A 760 -59.47 -7.41 2.25
C ALA A 760 -59.95 -7.88 3.67
N GLY A 761 -59.59 -7.13 4.64
CA GLY A 761 -60.17 -7.17 6.00
C GLY A 761 -60.63 -5.78 6.37
N THR A 762 -61.91 -5.64 6.33
CA THR A 762 -62.72 -4.48 6.67
C THR A 762 -62.63 -4.04 8.13
N SER A 763 -62.84 -2.74 8.32
CA SER A 763 -63.50 -2.06 9.46
C SER A 763 -62.67 -1.75 10.71
N VAL A 764 -62.61 -0.60 11.15
CA VAL A 764 -63.35 0.53 11.75
C VAL A 764 -62.35 1.62 12.13
#